data_3acfff61c33b48552cd3fee5dc3a11d5
#
_entry.id   3acfff61c33b48552cd3fee5dc3a11d5
#
_cell.length_a   1.000
_cell.length_b   1.000
_cell.length_c   1.000
_cell.angle_alpha   90.00
_cell.angle_beta   90.00
_cell.angle_gamma   90.00
#
_symmetry.space_group_name_H-M   'P 1'
#
loop_
_entity.id
_entity.type
_entity.pdbx_description
1 polymer ?
#
loop_
_entity_poly.entity_id
_entity_poly.type
_entity_poly.pdbx_seq_one_letter_code
_entity_poly.pdbx_strand_id
1 'polypeptide(L)'
;MKSRYNPLLLAVIVIGLVCALWLNVVRHDVEQKNNTVEMAMEYEGLRKLAALQGLPEEDVLRQFKDAGINSLMIFDTTLERLTNNGEIQTVTGGELRQAAALGSGMGVFANVGAGDVEENAAYVAATDKQSVLDDVEQDLCLRYGADRVKVVSENPRIIKIKGSTTPLPEGKYDEPQGLLQAPLGLPVQDMRKVAALGFKIIVRPQNYVDVTDEQIDGIFARIKEAGVPVDALMPCGTEVVGYPNKMQHLGERMKENNMTLVMLEHYTQLQFAKIDGLLPLAEFNDYKAARSYVIDPTEQKKISVGEALRRWALTDEERNIRVNYIRPFLMPEGGQDIMKTNLKYVRDIKASVEARGYTIDEAGVFSAENKDGFAPYFPAKVSFIPIVLAIAAGVVLYLALLFNLGGKQQIALWAVFSAGALALLFIGRGLFTRQLLALAAASVFPVLSMNVIFNIWDKNTSDKHSLLAICWNGIWQLALAIALSLVGAAFLSAILTDSRFLLEIDIYRGVKLTFILPVMLTAVLFMKRYDLLQVVGKGLKTLWERLNGLLDTGITFRHVAVLAVLLFVAYYFVGRSGHTGGVPVPAIELKMRAFLEQLMYARPREKEFMIGHPAFFVAVLAVYRCAPRWWQFVLTCAAVIGQGSLVQTFCHMRTPVVMSFVRALDGYAVGVVFGVIAVLVLGMLLPLVVKLRRRYLEE
;
A
#
# COMPACT_ATOMS: atom_id res chain seq x y z
N MET A 1 42.85 9.64 -11.91
CA MET A 1 42.32 10.96 -12.38
C MET A 1 41.44 11.53 -11.27
N LYS A 2 41.80 12.69 -10.70
CA LYS A 2 40.96 13.39 -9.72
C LYS A 2 39.77 13.98 -10.48
N SER A 3 38.58 13.32 -10.43
CA SER A 3 37.36 13.92 -10.90
C SER A 3 37.07 15.14 -10.01
N ARG A 4 37.24 16.34 -10.53
CA ARG A 4 36.82 17.55 -9.84
C ARG A 4 35.35 17.73 -10.09
N TYR A 5 34.53 17.45 -9.06
CA TYR A 5 33.14 17.86 -9.07
C TYR A 5 33.06 19.39 -9.24
N ASN A 6 32.15 19.84 -10.11
CA ASN A 6 31.89 21.25 -10.30
C ASN A 6 31.28 21.83 -9.02
N PRO A 7 31.94 22.82 -8.36
CA PRO A 7 31.44 23.36 -7.09
C PRO A 7 30.08 24.06 -7.22
N LEU A 8 29.75 24.62 -8.40
CA LEU A 8 28.43 25.18 -8.65
C LEU A 8 27.34 24.12 -8.59
N LEU A 9 27.55 22.95 -9.24
CA LEU A 9 26.57 21.85 -9.20
C LEU A 9 26.42 21.27 -7.79
N LEU A 10 27.49 21.22 -6.99
CA LEU A 10 27.40 20.82 -5.59
C LEU A 10 26.59 21.85 -4.77
N ALA A 11 26.78 23.15 -4.99
CA ALA A 11 25.99 24.18 -4.34
C ALA A 11 24.49 24.06 -4.70
N VAL A 12 24.17 23.80 -5.96
CA VAL A 12 22.78 23.55 -6.42
C VAL A 12 22.19 22.32 -5.73
N ILE A 13 22.95 21.24 -5.57
CA ILE A 13 22.48 20.05 -4.84
C ILE A 13 22.17 20.39 -3.37
N VAL A 14 23.03 21.17 -2.70
CA VAL A 14 22.81 21.58 -1.31
C VAL A 14 21.56 22.46 -1.18
N ILE A 15 21.36 23.44 -2.07
CA ILE A 15 20.16 24.30 -2.08
C ILE A 15 18.90 23.43 -2.30
N GLY A 16 18.93 22.55 -3.30
CA GLY A 16 17.83 21.63 -3.57
C GLY A 16 17.53 20.70 -2.40
N LEU A 17 18.58 20.23 -1.68
CA LEU A 17 18.42 19.40 -0.48
C LEU A 17 17.70 20.17 0.64
N VAL A 18 18.07 21.42 0.90
CA VAL A 18 17.37 22.25 1.89
C VAL A 18 15.90 22.39 1.56
N CYS A 19 15.57 22.66 0.27
CA CYS A 19 14.17 22.74 -0.19
C CYS A 19 13.45 21.39 -0.08
N ALA A 20 14.12 20.28 -0.40
CA ALA A 20 13.55 18.95 -0.28
C ALA A 20 13.29 18.56 1.19
N LEU A 21 14.19 18.90 2.10
CA LEU A 21 14.00 18.68 3.53
C LEU A 21 12.85 19.51 4.06
N TRP A 22 12.74 20.78 3.63
CA TRP A 22 11.59 21.62 3.99
C TRP A 22 10.25 21.01 3.51
N LEU A 23 10.15 20.53 2.26
CA LEU A 23 8.95 19.85 1.77
C LEU A 23 8.66 18.55 2.54
N ASN A 24 9.69 17.80 2.95
CA ASN A 24 9.50 16.62 3.79
C ASN A 24 9.02 16.98 5.20
N VAL A 25 9.41 18.13 5.75
CA VAL A 25 8.87 18.66 7.03
C VAL A 25 7.39 19.03 6.87
N VAL A 26 7.02 19.73 5.79
CA VAL A 26 5.60 20.03 5.49
C VAL A 26 4.79 18.75 5.30
N ARG A 27 5.33 17.77 4.57
CA ARG A 27 4.73 16.44 4.44
C ARG A 27 4.52 15.77 5.80
N HIS A 28 5.53 15.81 6.67
CA HIS A 28 5.43 15.24 8.00
C HIS A 28 4.33 15.90 8.82
N ASP A 29 4.16 17.22 8.74
CA ASP A 29 3.08 17.95 9.41
C ASP A 29 1.69 17.48 8.92
N VAL A 30 1.52 17.29 7.59
CA VAL A 30 0.30 16.72 7.01
C VAL A 30 0.06 15.28 7.46
N GLU A 31 1.12 14.46 7.54
CA GLU A 31 1.05 13.09 8.06
C GLU A 31 0.66 13.05 9.54
N GLN A 32 1.18 13.96 10.36
CA GLN A 32 0.88 14.04 11.80
C GLN A 32 -0.56 14.52 12.08
N LYS A 33 -1.13 15.37 11.23
CA LYS A 33 -2.53 15.80 11.34
C LYS A 33 -3.50 14.66 11.01
N ASN A 34 -3.08 13.70 10.22
CA ASN A 34 -3.83 12.49 9.90
C ASN A 34 -3.63 11.41 10.98
N ASN A 35 -4.06 11.71 12.22
CA ASN A 35 -3.81 10.89 13.42
C ASN A 35 -5.07 10.26 14.02
N THR A 36 -6.23 10.34 13.36
CA THR A 36 -7.46 9.71 13.81
C THR A 36 -7.69 8.40 13.08
N VAL A 37 -8.12 7.38 13.82
CA VAL A 37 -8.42 6.03 13.31
C VAL A 37 -9.86 5.69 13.65
N GLU A 38 -10.59 5.23 12.66
CA GLU A 38 -11.97 4.78 12.78
C GLU A 38 -12.00 3.26 12.93
N MET A 39 -12.58 2.77 14.03
CA MET A 39 -12.75 1.34 14.31
C MET A 39 -14.15 0.92 13.88
N ALA A 40 -14.26 0.28 12.74
CA ALA A 40 -15.53 -0.02 12.09
C ALA A 40 -15.84 -1.52 12.06
N MET A 41 -17.11 -1.88 12.24
CA MET A 41 -17.63 -3.25 12.04
C MET A 41 -18.88 -3.20 11.15
N GLU A 42 -19.21 -4.34 10.52
CA GLU A 42 -20.48 -4.48 9.82
C GLU A 42 -21.64 -4.54 10.83
N TYR A 43 -22.64 -3.70 10.66
CA TYR A 43 -23.86 -3.74 11.49
C TYR A 43 -24.53 -5.11 11.42
N GLU A 44 -24.70 -5.64 10.21
CA GLU A 44 -25.29 -6.97 9.98
C GLU A 44 -24.45 -8.11 10.59
N GLY A 45 -23.12 -7.94 10.64
CA GLY A 45 -22.22 -8.89 11.29
C GLY A 45 -22.46 -8.98 12.80
N LEU A 46 -22.67 -7.84 13.46
CA LEU A 46 -23.01 -7.79 14.87
C LEU A 46 -24.43 -8.30 15.15
N ARG A 47 -25.39 -8.00 14.28
CA ARG A 47 -26.76 -8.53 14.33
C ARG A 47 -26.78 -10.06 14.28
N LYS A 48 -26.02 -10.64 13.33
CA LYS A 48 -25.84 -12.10 13.23
C LYS A 48 -25.16 -12.68 14.47
N LEU A 49 -24.17 -12.00 15.03
CA LEU A 49 -23.51 -12.43 16.26
C LEU A 49 -24.47 -12.43 17.45
N ALA A 50 -25.32 -11.41 17.57
CA ALA A 50 -26.38 -11.33 18.60
C ALA A 50 -27.34 -12.51 18.48
N ALA A 51 -27.83 -12.78 17.27
CA ALA A 51 -28.74 -13.92 17.02
C ALA A 51 -28.07 -15.27 17.33
N LEU A 52 -26.79 -15.48 16.95
CA LEU A 52 -26.04 -16.70 17.29
C LEU A 52 -25.87 -16.92 18.78
N GLN A 53 -25.78 -15.84 19.55
CA GLN A 53 -25.61 -15.91 21.01
C GLN A 53 -26.94 -15.83 21.78
N GLY A 54 -28.08 -15.66 21.09
CA GLY A 54 -29.39 -15.48 21.72
C GLY A 54 -29.46 -14.22 22.59
N LEU A 55 -28.69 -13.19 22.27
CA LEU A 55 -28.66 -11.94 23.01
C LEU A 55 -29.47 -10.85 22.29
N PRO A 56 -30.05 -9.89 23.03
CA PRO A 56 -30.65 -8.71 22.43
C PRO A 56 -29.62 -7.96 21.58
N GLU A 57 -30.00 -7.57 20.37
CA GLU A 57 -29.13 -6.87 19.44
C GLU A 57 -28.52 -5.59 20.04
N GLU A 58 -29.38 -4.79 20.72
CA GLU A 58 -28.95 -3.52 21.30
C GLU A 58 -27.88 -3.71 22.39
N ASP A 59 -27.97 -4.77 23.17
CA ASP A 59 -26.99 -5.08 24.23
C ASP A 59 -25.61 -5.44 23.60
N VAL A 60 -25.64 -6.19 22.51
CA VAL A 60 -24.40 -6.53 21.77
C VAL A 60 -23.78 -5.28 21.17
N LEU A 61 -24.57 -4.43 20.53
CA LEU A 61 -24.08 -3.16 19.96
C LEU A 61 -23.44 -2.27 21.04
N ARG A 62 -24.12 -2.09 22.20
CA ARG A 62 -23.57 -1.31 23.32
C ARG A 62 -22.24 -1.89 23.83
N GLN A 63 -22.15 -3.21 24.00
CA GLN A 63 -20.92 -3.86 24.45
C GLN A 63 -19.75 -3.64 23.48
N PHE A 64 -19.99 -3.71 22.15
CA PHE A 64 -18.96 -3.44 21.16
C PHE A 64 -18.56 -1.96 21.11
N LYS A 65 -19.50 -1.06 21.32
CA LYS A 65 -19.20 0.37 21.45
C LYS A 65 -18.30 0.64 22.66
N ASP A 66 -18.64 0.10 23.81
CA ASP A 66 -17.85 0.23 25.05
C ASP A 66 -16.45 -0.42 24.89
N ALA A 67 -16.35 -1.46 24.08
CA ALA A 67 -15.07 -2.09 23.75
C ALA A 67 -14.20 -1.22 22.84
N GLY A 68 -14.78 -0.28 22.07
CA GLY A 68 -14.03 0.66 21.25
C GLY A 68 -14.45 0.77 19.77
N ILE A 69 -15.45 0.03 19.33
CA ILE A 69 -16.02 0.25 17.99
C ILE A 69 -16.75 1.59 17.99
N ASN A 70 -16.33 2.52 17.13
CA ASN A 70 -16.97 3.83 17.03
C ASN A 70 -17.87 3.98 15.80
N SER A 71 -17.73 3.10 14.79
CA SER A 71 -18.47 3.20 13.53
C SER A 71 -19.09 1.86 13.13
N LEU A 72 -20.26 1.92 12.50
CA LEU A 72 -20.89 0.75 11.89
C LEU A 72 -21.09 0.96 10.39
N MET A 73 -20.77 -0.09 9.63
CA MET A 73 -20.95 -0.14 8.19
C MET A 73 -22.35 -0.61 7.85
N ILE A 74 -23.10 0.19 7.12
CA ILE A 74 -24.49 -0.07 6.70
C ILE A 74 -24.51 -0.26 5.18
N PHE A 75 -25.00 -1.43 4.75
CA PHE A 75 -25.14 -1.79 3.35
C PHE A 75 -26.56 -1.48 2.85
N ASP A 76 -26.71 -1.40 1.54
CA ASP A 76 -28.05 -1.44 0.93
C ASP A 76 -28.83 -2.67 1.38
N THR A 77 -30.12 -2.54 1.49
CA THR A 77 -31.02 -3.67 1.75
C THR A 77 -31.24 -4.48 0.47
N THR A 78 -31.72 -5.70 0.64
CA THR A 78 -32.28 -6.55 -0.44
C THR A 78 -33.55 -7.22 0.08
N LEU A 79 -34.46 -7.62 -0.81
CA LEU A 79 -35.66 -8.34 -0.39
C LEU A 79 -35.33 -9.63 0.37
N GLU A 80 -34.32 -10.36 -0.08
CA GLU A 80 -33.84 -11.57 0.59
C GLU A 80 -33.33 -11.28 2.01
N ARG A 81 -32.54 -10.20 2.18
CA ARG A 81 -32.00 -9.81 3.49
C ARG A 81 -33.10 -9.40 4.46
N LEU A 82 -34.04 -8.57 4.02
CA LEU A 82 -35.16 -8.14 4.84
C LEU A 82 -36.07 -9.33 5.21
N THR A 83 -36.24 -10.29 4.32
CA THR A 83 -36.97 -11.55 4.57
C THR A 83 -36.25 -12.40 5.60
N ASN A 84 -34.95 -12.61 5.44
CA ASN A 84 -34.13 -13.39 6.39
C ASN A 84 -34.08 -12.76 7.78
N ASN A 85 -34.21 -11.44 7.86
CA ASN A 85 -34.28 -10.70 9.12
C ASN A 85 -35.66 -10.70 9.72
N GLY A 86 -36.67 -11.23 9.02
CA GLY A 86 -38.05 -11.27 9.48
C GLY A 86 -38.79 -9.93 9.42
N GLU A 87 -38.25 -8.94 8.72
CA GLU A 87 -38.81 -7.58 8.59
C GLU A 87 -39.95 -7.54 7.59
N ILE A 88 -39.81 -8.31 6.50
CA ILE A 88 -40.83 -8.54 5.49
C ILE A 88 -41.00 -10.03 5.23
N GLN A 89 -42.06 -10.39 4.53
CA GLN A 89 -42.26 -11.70 3.93
C GLN A 89 -42.23 -11.52 2.44
N THR A 90 -41.43 -12.34 1.73
CA THR A 90 -41.31 -12.30 0.27
C THR A 90 -41.57 -13.70 -0.28
N VAL A 91 -42.40 -13.78 -1.32
CA VAL A 91 -42.68 -14.99 -2.05
C VAL A 91 -42.61 -14.73 -3.55
N THR A 92 -42.14 -15.70 -4.32
CA THR A 92 -42.11 -15.63 -5.79
C THR A 92 -43.46 -16.07 -6.39
N GLY A 93 -43.76 -15.58 -7.58
CA GLY A 93 -44.97 -16.01 -8.29
C GLY A 93 -44.99 -17.51 -8.59
N GLY A 94 -43.81 -18.14 -8.78
CA GLY A 94 -43.68 -19.58 -8.92
C GLY A 94 -44.09 -20.32 -7.65
N GLU A 95 -43.62 -19.86 -6.47
CA GLU A 95 -43.99 -20.43 -5.18
C GLU A 95 -45.48 -20.27 -4.88
N LEU A 96 -46.08 -19.12 -5.19
CA LEU A 96 -47.51 -18.92 -5.05
C LEU A 96 -48.35 -19.90 -5.92
N ARG A 97 -47.95 -20.12 -7.19
CA ARG A 97 -48.59 -21.08 -8.06
C ARG A 97 -48.47 -22.52 -7.54
N GLN A 98 -47.27 -22.87 -7.06
CA GLN A 98 -47.02 -24.18 -6.50
C GLN A 98 -47.83 -24.40 -5.22
N ALA A 99 -47.88 -23.41 -4.32
CA ALA A 99 -48.69 -23.47 -3.09
C ALA A 99 -50.19 -23.65 -3.43
N ALA A 100 -50.70 -22.90 -4.41
CA ALA A 100 -52.08 -23.01 -4.89
C ALA A 100 -52.36 -24.40 -5.45
N ALA A 101 -51.47 -24.96 -6.29
CA ALA A 101 -51.59 -26.28 -6.87
C ALA A 101 -51.58 -27.41 -5.83
N LEU A 102 -50.85 -27.24 -4.74
CA LEU A 102 -50.74 -28.22 -3.66
C LEU A 102 -51.84 -28.04 -2.59
N GLY A 103 -52.70 -27.03 -2.70
CA GLY A 103 -53.67 -26.71 -1.71
C GLY A 103 -53.05 -26.24 -0.36
N SER A 104 -51.82 -25.77 -0.38
CA SER A 104 -51.10 -25.31 0.80
C SER A 104 -51.56 -23.90 1.19
N GLY A 105 -51.62 -23.61 2.48
CA GLY A 105 -51.95 -22.27 2.96
C GLY A 105 -50.88 -21.25 2.50
N MET A 106 -51.29 -20.14 1.91
CA MET A 106 -50.43 -19.06 1.42
C MET A 106 -50.19 -17.99 2.46
N GLY A 107 -50.63 -18.18 3.72
CA GLY A 107 -50.43 -17.20 4.81
C GLY A 107 -51.02 -15.83 4.45
N VAL A 108 -50.19 -14.78 4.62
CA VAL A 108 -50.57 -13.40 4.28
C VAL A 108 -50.86 -13.19 2.80
N PHE A 109 -50.32 -14.04 1.91
CA PHE A 109 -50.50 -13.95 0.47
C PHE A 109 -51.79 -14.64 -0.07
N ALA A 110 -52.61 -15.18 0.83
CA ALA A 110 -53.89 -15.81 0.42
C ALA A 110 -54.87 -14.83 -0.28
N ASN A 111 -54.70 -13.53 -0.06
CA ASN A 111 -55.50 -12.47 -0.66
C ASN A 111 -55.02 -12.04 -2.06
N VAL A 112 -53.92 -12.60 -2.58
CA VAL A 112 -53.49 -12.36 -3.98
C VAL A 112 -54.43 -13.05 -4.91
N GLY A 113 -55.16 -12.29 -5.73
CA GLY A 113 -56.10 -12.85 -6.71
C GLY A 113 -55.38 -13.75 -7.72
N ALA A 114 -56.04 -14.89 -8.11
CA ALA A 114 -55.44 -15.83 -9.07
C ALA A 114 -55.03 -15.16 -10.42
N GLY A 115 -55.73 -14.08 -10.82
CA GLY A 115 -55.41 -13.28 -12.00
C GLY A 115 -54.19 -12.36 -11.86
N ASP A 116 -53.76 -12.11 -10.63
CA ASP A 116 -52.62 -11.23 -10.33
C ASP A 116 -51.30 -12.02 -10.13
N VAL A 117 -51.36 -13.36 -10.11
CA VAL A 117 -50.19 -14.23 -9.94
C VAL A 117 -49.43 -14.36 -11.25
N GLU A 118 -48.31 -13.65 -11.34
CA GLU A 118 -47.36 -13.75 -12.47
C GLU A 118 -46.11 -14.54 -12.04
N GLU A 119 -45.62 -15.44 -12.86
CA GLU A 119 -44.48 -16.32 -12.55
C GLU A 119 -43.19 -15.51 -12.30
N ASN A 120 -42.94 -14.53 -13.19
CA ASN A 120 -41.81 -13.64 -13.11
C ASN A 120 -42.14 -12.37 -12.29
N ALA A 121 -42.51 -12.57 -11.03
CA ALA A 121 -42.79 -11.54 -10.10
C ALA A 121 -42.43 -11.96 -8.67
N ALA A 122 -42.11 -11.00 -7.81
CA ALA A 122 -42.04 -11.19 -6.37
C ALA A 122 -43.21 -10.44 -5.69
N TYR A 123 -43.68 -11.00 -4.60
CA TYR A 123 -44.78 -10.46 -3.75
C TYR A 123 -44.21 -10.21 -2.37
N VAL A 124 -44.42 -9.02 -1.85
CA VAL A 124 -43.80 -8.55 -0.60
C VAL A 124 -44.89 -8.05 0.33
N ALA A 125 -44.84 -8.48 1.58
CA ALA A 125 -45.74 -8.03 2.65
C ALA A 125 -44.93 -7.67 3.91
N ALA A 126 -45.36 -6.69 4.69
CA ALA A 126 -44.78 -6.39 5.97
C ALA A 126 -45.03 -7.52 6.98
N THR A 127 -44.07 -7.79 7.87
CA THR A 127 -44.26 -8.68 9.01
C THR A 127 -44.98 -7.92 10.15
N ASP A 128 -44.30 -6.89 10.70
CA ASP A 128 -44.80 -6.12 11.84
C ASP A 128 -44.85 -4.61 11.60
N LYS A 129 -43.98 -4.09 10.71
CA LYS A 129 -43.77 -2.66 10.50
C LYS A 129 -44.09 -2.24 9.07
N GLN A 130 -45.22 -1.53 8.91
CA GLN A 130 -45.63 -1.00 7.60
C GLN A 130 -44.59 -0.05 7.00
N SER A 131 -43.88 0.71 7.84
CA SER A 131 -42.84 1.66 7.37
C SER A 131 -41.74 1.02 6.57
N VAL A 132 -41.34 -0.25 6.87
CA VAL A 132 -40.35 -0.99 6.10
C VAL A 132 -40.87 -1.31 4.70
N LEU A 133 -42.16 -1.64 4.58
CA LEU A 133 -42.77 -1.92 3.28
C LEU A 133 -42.91 -0.64 2.45
N ASP A 134 -43.17 0.52 3.08
CA ASP A 134 -43.20 1.81 2.39
C ASP A 134 -41.83 2.17 1.84
N ASP A 135 -40.74 1.96 2.61
CA ASP A 135 -39.36 2.13 2.17
C ASP A 135 -39.04 1.23 0.98
N VAL A 136 -39.40 -0.06 1.07
CA VAL A 136 -39.21 -1.05 -0.01
C VAL A 136 -39.96 -0.65 -1.26
N GLU A 137 -41.21 -0.20 -1.16
CA GLU A 137 -41.98 0.27 -2.32
C GLU A 137 -41.31 1.45 -3.02
N GLN A 138 -40.88 2.44 -2.25
CA GLN A 138 -40.18 3.62 -2.77
C GLN A 138 -38.89 3.23 -3.49
N ASP A 139 -38.07 2.35 -2.88
CA ASP A 139 -36.80 1.90 -3.48
C ASP A 139 -37.04 1.08 -4.74
N LEU A 140 -38.04 0.20 -4.74
CA LEU A 140 -38.43 -0.58 -5.92
C LEU A 140 -38.93 0.33 -7.06
N CYS A 141 -39.74 1.33 -6.76
CA CYS A 141 -40.20 2.31 -7.75
C CYS A 141 -39.05 3.14 -8.31
N LEU A 142 -38.13 3.59 -7.47
CA LEU A 142 -36.94 4.35 -7.91
C LEU A 142 -36.02 3.49 -8.83
N ARG A 143 -35.87 2.21 -8.48
CA ARG A 143 -34.97 1.31 -9.21
C ARG A 143 -35.55 0.75 -10.49
N TYR A 144 -36.79 0.28 -10.47
CA TYR A 144 -37.39 -0.49 -11.55
C TYR A 144 -38.48 0.28 -12.31
N GLY A 145 -38.89 1.43 -11.82
CA GLY A 145 -40.00 2.21 -12.34
C GLY A 145 -41.34 1.85 -11.70
N ALA A 146 -42.20 2.85 -11.49
CA ALA A 146 -43.50 2.69 -10.86
C ALA A 146 -44.48 1.82 -11.68
N ASP A 147 -44.23 1.62 -12.98
CA ASP A 147 -45.02 0.76 -13.85
C ASP A 147 -44.86 -0.74 -13.53
N ARG A 148 -43.75 -1.13 -12.93
CA ARG A 148 -43.47 -2.52 -12.54
C ARG A 148 -43.90 -2.84 -11.11
N VAL A 149 -44.21 -1.84 -10.30
CA VAL A 149 -44.58 -1.98 -8.90
C VAL A 149 -46.08 -1.74 -8.74
N LYS A 150 -46.81 -2.69 -8.15
CA LYS A 150 -48.25 -2.58 -7.93
C LYS A 150 -48.65 -3.09 -6.56
N VAL A 151 -49.52 -2.36 -5.87
CA VAL A 151 -50.22 -2.89 -4.70
C VAL A 151 -51.36 -3.81 -5.21
N VAL A 152 -51.29 -5.10 -4.83
CA VAL A 152 -52.27 -6.13 -5.25
C VAL A 152 -53.26 -6.49 -4.15
N SER A 153 -52.99 -6.09 -2.91
CA SER A 153 -53.90 -6.17 -1.78
C SER A 153 -53.59 -5.03 -0.82
N GLU A 154 -54.65 -4.45 -0.22
CA GLU A 154 -54.50 -3.39 0.79
C GLU A 154 -54.58 -3.90 2.21
N ASN A 155 -55.17 -5.07 2.41
CA ASN A 155 -55.36 -5.63 3.77
C ASN A 155 -55.23 -7.16 3.79
N PRO A 156 -54.08 -7.72 4.13
CA PRO A 156 -52.79 -7.03 4.36
C PRO A 156 -52.29 -6.36 3.08
N ARG A 157 -51.49 -5.30 3.24
CA ARG A 157 -50.86 -4.64 2.08
C ARG A 157 -49.81 -5.54 1.48
N ILE A 158 -49.96 -5.82 0.17
CA ILE A 158 -49.05 -6.68 -0.60
C ILE A 158 -48.64 -5.94 -1.83
N ILE A 159 -47.32 -5.80 -2.01
CA ILE A 159 -46.70 -5.19 -3.17
C ILE A 159 -46.23 -6.29 -4.12
N LYS A 160 -46.55 -6.16 -5.39
CA LYS A 160 -46.08 -7.00 -6.49
C LYS A 160 -45.04 -6.23 -7.28
N ILE A 161 -43.89 -6.83 -7.52
CA ILE A 161 -42.83 -6.33 -8.43
C ILE A 161 -42.59 -7.31 -9.55
N LYS A 162 -42.69 -6.84 -10.81
CA LYS A 162 -42.44 -7.63 -11.99
C LYS A 162 -40.96 -7.69 -12.34
N GLY A 163 -40.42 -8.89 -12.58
CA GLY A 163 -39.05 -9.14 -13.00
C GLY A 163 -38.59 -10.55 -12.65
N SER A 164 -37.41 -10.93 -13.10
CA SER A 164 -36.87 -12.26 -12.83
C SER A 164 -36.51 -12.39 -11.36
N THR A 165 -36.99 -13.44 -10.72
CA THR A 165 -36.66 -13.81 -9.35
C THR A 165 -35.51 -14.81 -9.29
N THR A 166 -35.12 -15.37 -10.42
CA THR A 166 -34.02 -16.33 -10.53
C THR A 166 -32.69 -15.58 -10.51
N PRO A 167 -31.79 -15.87 -9.56
CA PRO A 167 -30.43 -15.31 -9.61
C PRO A 167 -29.73 -15.82 -10.88
N LEU A 168 -29.04 -14.91 -11.55
CA LEU A 168 -28.22 -15.29 -12.71
C LEU A 168 -26.97 -16.05 -12.25
N PRO A 169 -26.40 -16.94 -13.09
CA PRO A 169 -25.20 -17.68 -12.73
C PRO A 169 -24.05 -16.73 -12.35
N GLU A 170 -23.34 -17.05 -11.28
CA GLU A 170 -22.14 -16.33 -10.88
C GLU A 170 -21.16 -16.23 -12.04
N GLY A 171 -20.71 -15.01 -12.41
CA GLY A 171 -19.61 -14.91 -13.34
C GLY A 171 -19.40 -13.64 -14.12
N LYS A 172 -20.38 -12.74 -14.23
CA LYS A 172 -20.19 -11.43 -14.85
C LYS A 172 -20.97 -10.36 -14.09
N TYR A 173 -20.26 -9.29 -13.77
CA TYR A 173 -20.77 -8.17 -12.97
C TYR A 173 -21.80 -7.31 -13.69
N ASP A 174 -21.95 -7.47 -14.99
CA ASP A 174 -22.86 -6.73 -15.87
C ASP A 174 -24.25 -7.37 -15.98
N GLU A 175 -24.50 -8.48 -15.28
CA GLU A 175 -25.77 -9.18 -15.38
C GLU A 175 -26.74 -8.70 -14.29
N PRO A 176 -28.03 -8.46 -14.65
CA PRO A 176 -29.01 -8.00 -13.67
C PRO A 176 -29.20 -9.06 -12.58
N GLN A 177 -28.98 -8.69 -11.35
CA GLN A 177 -29.26 -9.53 -10.19
C GLN A 177 -30.76 -9.83 -10.15
N GLY A 178 -31.12 -11.06 -9.72
CA GLY A 178 -32.51 -11.40 -9.48
C GLY A 178 -33.16 -10.44 -8.47
N LEU A 179 -34.48 -10.23 -8.57
CA LEU A 179 -35.23 -9.28 -7.73
C LEU A 179 -34.93 -9.43 -6.23
N LEU A 180 -34.70 -10.65 -5.77
CA LEU A 180 -34.52 -10.93 -4.33
C LEU A 180 -33.17 -10.44 -3.80
N GLN A 181 -32.12 -10.53 -4.62
CA GLN A 181 -30.74 -10.14 -4.26
C GLN A 181 -30.37 -8.72 -4.70
N ALA A 182 -31.20 -8.08 -5.48
CA ALA A 182 -30.95 -6.75 -5.99
C ALA A 182 -30.82 -5.73 -4.85
N PRO A 183 -29.75 -4.90 -4.83
CA PRO A 183 -29.64 -3.84 -3.85
C PRO A 183 -30.79 -2.83 -4.03
N LEU A 184 -31.44 -2.48 -2.95
CA LEU A 184 -32.48 -1.46 -2.89
C LEU A 184 -31.88 -0.12 -2.43
N GLY A 185 -32.37 0.45 -1.36
CA GLY A 185 -31.81 1.64 -0.77
C GLY A 185 -31.14 1.41 0.58
N LEU A 186 -30.56 2.46 1.14
CA LEU A 186 -30.03 2.44 2.50
C LEU A 186 -31.17 2.37 3.52
N PRO A 187 -31.05 1.50 4.55
CA PRO A 187 -32.11 1.33 5.56
C PRO A 187 -32.16 2.50 6.54
N VAL A 188 -33.16 3.38 6.39
CA VAL A 188 -33.35 4.59 7.20
C VAL A 188 -33.47 4.25 8.70
N GLN A 189 -34.23 3.22 9.05
CA GLN A 189 -34.46 2.82 10.43
C GLN A 189 -33.19 2.28 11.11
N ASP A 190 -32.38 1.52 10.37
CA ASP A 190 -31.11 1.01 10.88
C ASP A 190 -30.12 2.15 11.11
N MET A 191 -30.05 3.12 10.18
CA MET A 191 -29.23 4.32 10.35
C MET A 191 -29.62 5.12 11.60
N ARG A 192 -30.93 5.34 11.82
CA ARG A 192 -31.45 6.01 13.03
C ARG A 192 -31.08 5.25 14.30
N LYS A 193 -31.30 3.93 14.30
CA LYS A 193 -30.97 3.06 15.43
C LYS A 193 -29.50 3.09 15.81
N VAL A 194 -28.63 2.95 14.81
CA VAL A 194 -27.18 2.97 14.98
C VAL A 194 -26.71 4.33 15.50
N ALA A 195 -27.21 5.42 14.93
CA ALA A 195 -26.90 6.77 15.38
C ALA A 195 -27.42 7.06 16.82
N ALA A 196 -28.61 6.58 17.16
CA ALA A 196 -29.18 6.73 18.52
C ALA A 196 -28.31 6.05 19.58
N LEU A 197 -27.62 4.97 19.25
CA LEU A 197 -26.63 4.31 20.10
C LEU A 197 -25.26 5.05 20.09
N GLY A 198 -25.16 6.16 19.34
CA GLY A 198 -24.00 7.02 19.26
C GLY A 198 -22.86 6.49 18.39
N PHE A 199 -23.11 5.54 17.49
CA PHE A 199 -22.13 5.14 16.48
C PHE A 199 -22.12 6.14 15.33
N LYS A 200 -20.97 6.28 14.69
CA LYS A 200 -20.80 6.88 13.36
C LYS A 200 -21.21 5.88 12.28
N ILE A 201 -21.49 6.37 11.09
CA ILE A 201 -22.04 5.54 10.02
C ILE A 201 -21.14 5.64 8.78
N ILE A 202 -20.71 4.47 8.28
CA ILE A 202 -20.11 4.31 6.97
C ILE A 202 -21.13 3.62 6.08
N VAL A 203 -21.63 4.30 5.05
CA VAL A 203 -22.56 3.67 4.09
C VAL A 203 -21.82 2.91 3.01
N ARG A 204 -22.39 1.78 2.60
CA ARG A 204 -21.81 0.90 1.60
C ARG A 204 -22.79 0.58 0.46
N PRO A 205 -23.10 1.56 -0.40
CA PRO A 205 -23.97 1.34 -1.53
C PRO A 205 -23.30 0.44 -2.58
N GLN A 206 -24.11 -0.39 -3.24
CA GLN A 206 -23.67 -1.29 -4.30
C GLN A 206 -24.10 -0.77 -5.67
N ASN A 207 -23.22 -0.92 -6.69
CA ASN A 207 -23.55 -0.60 -8.07
C ASN A 207 -24.54 -1.61 -8.69
N TYR A 208 -25.24 -1.17 -9.71
CA TYR A 208 -26.06 -2.02 -10.59
C TYR A 208 -26.10 -1.44 -11.99
N VAL A 209 -26.62 -2.21 -12.95
CA VAL A 209 -26.62 -1.83 -14.37
C VAL A 209 -27.48 -0.59 -14.59
N ASP A 210 -26.97 0.33 -15.43
CA ASP A 210 -27.67 1.55 -15.90
C ASP A 210 -28.15 2.49 -14.79
N VAL A 211 -27.33 2.65 -13.73
CA VAL A 211 -27.61 3.60 -12.65
C VAL A 211 -27.77 5.02 -13.22
N THR A 212 -28.88 5.68 -12.85
CA THR A 212 -29.18 7.07 -13.23
C THR A 212 -28.74 8.07 -12.14
N ASP A 213 -28.69 9.35 -12.51
CA ASP A 213 -28.36 10.41 -11.55
C ASP A 213 -29.41 10.50 -10.43
N GLU A 214 -30.70 10.30 -10.75
CA GLU A 214 -31.79 10.28 -9.78
C GLU A 214 -31.66 9.13 -8.77
N GLN A 215 -31.14 7.98 -9.21
CA GLN A 215 -30.91 6.85 -8.33
C GLN A 215 -29.69 7.08 -7.42
N ILE A 216 -28.66 7.76 -7.90
CA ILE A 216 -27.55 8.23 -7.05
C ILE A 216 -28.06 9.25 -6.03
N ASP A 217 -28.89 10.22 -6.45
CA ASP A 217 -29.50 11.20 -5.57
C ASP A 217 -30.40 10.52 -4.51
N GLY A 218 -31.02 9.39 -4.84
CA GLY A 218 -31.80 8.55 -3.92
C GLY A 218 -31.00 8.07 -2.71
N ILE A 219 -29.70 7.75 -2.89
CA ILE A 219 -28.80 7.36 -1.79
C ILE A 219 -28.71 8.51 -0.77
N PHE A 220 -28.46 9.74 -1.25
CA PHE A 220 -28.34 10.92 -0.39
C PHE A 220 -29.70 11.36 0.18
N ALA A 221 -30.79 11.14 -0.57
CA ALA A 221 -32.14 11.35 -0.06
C ALA A 221 -32.45 10.47 1.16
N ARG A 222 -32.07 9.18 1.12
CA ARG A 222 -32.19 8.25 2.26
C ARG A 222 -31.37 8.69 3.46
N ILE A 223 -30.13 9.16 3.25
CA ILE A 223 -29.29 9.73 4.32
C ILE A 223 -29.97 10.96 4.95
N LYS A 224 -30.48 11.85 4.11
CA LYS A 224 -31.19 13.05 4.57
C LYS A 224 -32.49 12.70 5.31
N GLU A 225 -33.24 11.71 4.85
CA GLU A 225 -34.45 11.21 5.49
C GLU A 225 -34.16 10.61 6.86
N ALA A 226 -33.03 9.88 6.98
CA ALA A 226 -32.59 9.38 8.27
C ALA A 226 -32.31 10.48 9.28
N GLY A 227 -31.89 11.67 8.82
CA GLY A 227 -31.62 12.84 9.64
C GLY A 227 -30.44 12.63 10.60
N VAL A 228 -29.52 11.75 10.25
CA VAL A 228 -28.34 11.40 11.05
C VAL A 228 -27.06 11.72 10.28
N PRO A 229 -25.95 12.05 10.95
CA PRO A 229 -24.68 12.28 10.29
C PRO A 229 -24.15 10.98 9.67
N VAL A 230 -23.74 11.06 8.40
CA VAL A 230 -23.05 9.99 7.68
C VAL A 230 -21.76 10.56 7.12
N ASP A 231 -20.64 10.16 7.67
CA ASP A 231 -19.35 10.81 7.45
C ASP A 231 -18.54 10.19 6.32
N ALA A 232 -18.87 8.94 5.95
CA ALA A 232 -18.06 8.20 4.98
C ALA A 232 -18.90 7.28 4.08
N LEU A 233 -18.40 7.08 2.86
CA LEU A 233 -18.90 6.11 1.90
C LEU A 233 -17.79 5.13 1.53
N MET A 234 -18.08 3.83 1.63
CA MET A 234 -17.20 2.75 1.23
C MET A 234 -17.88 1.90 0.15
N PRO A 235 -17.39 1.91 -1.10
CA PRO A 235 -18.01 1.12 -2.17
C PRO A 235 -18.12 -0.36 -1.81
N CYS A 236 -19.19 -1.00 -2.28
CA CYS A 236 -19.45 -2.41 -2.12
C CYS A 236 -19.40 -3.13 -3.47
N GLY A 237 -18.97 -4.38 -3.47
CA GLY A 237 -18.88 -5.16 -4.71
C GLY A 237 -17.59 -4.86 -5.51
N THR A 238 -17.68 -4.92 -6.82
CA THR A 238 -16.53 -4.83 -7.75
C THR A 238 -16.49 -3.54 -8.54
N GLU A 239 -17.53 -2.70 -8.40
CA GLU A 239 -17.66 -1.42 -9.08
C GLU A 239 -18.19 -0.37 -8.12
N VAL A 240 -17.78 0.90 -8.30
CA VAL A 240 -18.41 2.02 -7.59
C VAL A 240 -19.77 2.34 -8.21
N VAL A 241 -20.70 2.85 -7.40
CA VAL A 241 -22.01 3.28 -7.89
C VAL A 241 -21.84 4.29 -9.03
N GLY A 242 -22.58 4.08 -10.12
CA GLY A 242 -22.53 4.92 -11.32
C GLY A 242 -21.37 4.63 -12.27
N TYR A 243 -20.60 3.59 -12.06
CA TYR A 243 -19.60 3.14 -13.03
C TYR A 243 -20.30 2.60 -14.30
N PRO A 244 -19.80 2.89 -15.52
CA PRO A 244 -18.60 3.71 -15.79
C PRO A 244 -18.90 5.23 -15.98
N ASN A 245 -20.15 5.66 -16.15
CA ASN A 245 -20.46 6.98 -16.73
C ASN A 245 -20.96 8.03 -15.73
N LYS A 246 -21.35 7.64 -14.51
CA LYS A 246 -22.01 8.49 -13.52
C LYS A 246 -21.21 8.75 -12.24
N MET A 247 -19.96 8.25 -12.18
CA MET A 247 -19.09 8.40 -11.01
C MET A 247 -18.80 9.86 -10.63
N GLN A 248 -18.78 10.77 -11.62
CA GLN A 248 -18.58 12.19 -11.35
C GLN A 248 -19.73 12.75 -10.53
N HIS A 249 -20.98 12.41 -10.87
CA HIS A 249 -22.15 12.83 -10.12
C HIS A 249 -22.10 12.32 -8.67
N LEU A 250 -21.73 11.05 -8.47
CA LEU A 250 -21.53 10.52 -7.12
C LEU A 250 -20.46 11.31 -6.34
N GLY A 251 -19.31 11.60 -6.97
CA GLY A 251 -18.23 12.37 -6.36
C GLY A 251 -18.67 13.80 -5.97
N GLU A 252 -19.46 14.47 -6.82
CA GLU A 252 -20.04 15.79 -6.54
C GLU A 252 -20.99 15.76 -5.33
N ARG A 253 -21.87 14.76 -5.27
CA ARG A 253 -22.76 14.55 -4.12
C ARG A 253 -22.00 14.23 -2.84
N MET A 254 -20.93 13.44 -2.91
CA MET A 254 -20.06 13.18 -1.75
C MET A 254 -19.41 14.46 -1.23
N LYS A 255 -18.93 15.35 -2.13
CA LYS A 255 -18.37 16.66 -1.74
C LYS A 255 -19.40 17.55 -1.08
N GLU A 256 -20.59 17.68 -1.67
CA GLU A 256 -21.69 18.48 -1.12
C GLU A 256 -22.07 18.04 0.30
N ASN A 257 -21.97 16.75 0.59
CA ASN A 257 -22.25 16.18 1.91
C ASN A 257 -20.98 16.00 2.77
N ASN A 258 -19.86 16.56 2.35
CA ASN A 258 -18.57 16.50 3.05
C ASN A 258 -18.10 15.07 3.40
N MET A 259 -18.45 14.07 2.60
CA MET A 259 -18.19 12.65 2.89
C MET A 259 -16.76 12.24 2.54
N THR A 260 -16.18 11.36 3.35
CA THR A 260 -14.89 10.71 3.11
C THR A 260 -15.07 9.43 2.30
N LEU A 261 -14.29 9.26 1.23
CA LEU A 261 -14.22 8.00 0.48
C LEU A 261 -13.35 6.99 1.23
N VAL A 262 -13.92 5.88 1.68
CA VAL A 262 -13.15 4.80 2.29
C VAL A 262 -12.69 3.81 1.22
N MET A 263 -11.38 3.67 1.08
CA MET A 263 -10.74 2.85 0.06
C MET A 263 -10.14 1.58 0.68
N LEU A 264 -10.75 0.43 0.41
CA LEU A 264 -10.31 -0.85 0.95
C LEU A 264 -9.01 -1.31 0.29
N GLU A 265 -8.01 -1.64 1.10
CA GLU A 265 -6.76 -2.22 0.62
C GLU A 265 -6.97 -3.69 0.21
N HIS A 266 -6.35 -4.09 -0.91
CA HIS A 266 -6.39 -5.48 -1.35
C HIS A 266 -5.67 -6.40 -0.36
N TYR A 267 -6.13 -7.64 -0.20
CA TYR A 267 -5.54 -8.62 0.73
C TYR A 267 -4.04 -8.87 0.48
N THR A 268 -3.57 -8.67 -0.76
CA THR A 268 -2.13 -8.75 -1.08
C THR A 268 -1.33 -7.55 -0.58
N GLN A 269 -1.98 -6.53 -0.01
CA GLN A 269 -1.38 -5.32 0.56
C GLN A 269 -0.57 -4.47 -0.44
N LEU A 270 -0.78 -4.67 -1.75
CA LEU A 270 -0.07 -3.93 -2.80
C LEU A 270 -0.80 -2.68 -3.23
N GLN A 271 -2.11 -2.78 -3.33
CA GLN A 271 -3.00 -1.76 -3.88
C GLN A 271 -4.35 -1.84 -3.19
N PHE A 272 -5.31 -1.08 -3.67
CA PHE A 272 -6.71 -1.20 -3.26
C PHE A 272 -7.36 -2.47 -3.83
N ALA A 273 -8.44 -2.89 -3.22
CA ALA A 273 -9.30 -3.92 -3.76
C ALA A 273 -9.70 -3.53 -5.21
N LYS A 274 -9.83 -4.52 -6.07
CA LYS A 274 -10.22 -4.28 -7.46
C LYS A 274 -11.70 -3.91 -7.50
N ILE A 275 -11.95 -2.61 -7.40
CA ILE A 275 -13.25 -1.98 -7.54
C ILE A 275 -13.12 -1.01 -8.70
N ASP A 276 -13.81 -1.28 -9.80
CA ASP A 276 -13.75 -0.45 -10.98
C ASP A 276 -14.37 0.92 -10.68
N GLY A 277 -13.69 1.98 -11.14
CA GLY A 277 -14.08 3.36 -10.85
C GLY A 277 -13.59 3.92 -9.50
N LEU A 278 -12.95 3.13 -8.62
CA LEU A 278 -12.52 3.61 -7.28
C LEU A 278 -11.52 4.76 -7.34
N LEU A 279 -10.50 4.67 -8.20
CA LEU A 279 -9.49 5.72 -8.33
C LEU A 279 -10.04 7.00 -8.97
N PRO A 280 -10.82 6.95 -10.08
CA PRO A 280 -11.53 8.12 -10.58
C PRO A 280 -12.48 8.76 -9.55
N LEU A 281 -13.22 7.96 -8.76
CA LEU A 281 -14.10 8.50 -7.72
C LEU A 281 -13.30 9.27 -6.66
N ALA A 282 -12.11 8.80 -6.28
CA ALA A 282 -11.24 9.54 -5.37
C ALA A 282 -10.83 10.91 -5.94
N GLU A 283 -10.57 10.99 -7.24
CA GLU A 283 -10.29 12.25 -7.94
C GLU A 283 -11.53 13.17 -7.96
N PHE A 284 -12.70 12.63 -8.28
CA PHE A 284 -13.96 13.38 -8.27
C PHE A 284 -14.34 13.87 -6.87
N ASN A 285 -13.91 13.21 -5.81
CA ASN A 285 -14.07 13.64 -4.41
C ASN A 285 -12.87 14.45 -3.88
N ASP A 286 -12.09 15.09 -4.76
CA ASP A 286 -10.92 15.92 -4.44
C ASP A 286 -9.90 15.21 -3.53
N TYR A 287 -9.78 13.88 -3.64
CA TYR A 287 -8.91 13.02 -2.81
C TYR A 287 -9.22 13.08 -1.30
N LYS A 288 -10.45 13.48 -0.91
CA LYS A 288 -10.92 13.28 0.46
C LYS A 288 -11.19 11.81 0.68
N ALA A 289 -10.13 11.07 0.99
CA ALA A 289 -10.16 9.62 1.08
C ALA A 289 -9.32 9.11 2.25
N ALA A 290 -9.77 8.00 2.82
CA ALA A 290 -9.09 7.26 3.89
C ALA A 290 -8.84 5.82 3.45
N ARG A 291 -7.68 5.27 3.81
CA ARG A 291 -7.34 3.87 3.55
C ARG A 291 -7.98 2.98 4.60
N SER A 292 -8.57 1.87 4.16
CA SER A 292 -9.13 0.84 5.03
C SER A 292 -8.42 -0.49 4.85
N TYR A 293 -8.34 -1.26 5.90
CA TYR A 293 -7.83 -2.63 5.89
C TYR A 293 -8.81 -3.57 6.60
N VAL A 294 -8.90 -4.78 6.07
CA VAL A 294 -9.64 -5.89 6.68
C VAL A 294 -8.76 -7.14 6.60
N ILE A 295 -8.77 -7.96 7.64
CA ILE A 295 -8.18 -9.29 7.57
C ILE A 295 -9.13 -10.17 6.75
N ASP A 296 -8.59 -10.79 5.69
CA ASP A 296 -9.37 -11.66 4.80
C ASP A 296 -10.06 -12.79 5.61
N PRO A 297 -11.36 -13.08 5.38
CA PRO A 297 -12.08 -14.08 6.15
C PRO A 297 -11.48 -15.48 6.07
N THR A 298 -10.86 -15.84 4.94
CA THR A 298 -10.20 -17.14 4.77
C THR A 298 -8.88 -17.23 5.54
N GLU A 299 -8.22 -16.10 5.68
CA GLU A 299 -7.01 -15.96 6.47
C GLU A 299 -7.31 -15.87 7.96
N GLN A 300 -8.35 -15.12 8.36
CA GLN A 300 -8.76 -14.96 9.76
C GLN A 300 -9.06 -16.30 10.43
N LYS A 301 -9.60 -17.27 9.67
CA LYS A 301 -9.83 -18.65 10.14
C LYS A 301 -8.55 -19.42 10.48
N LYS A 302 -7.39 -18.97 10.01
CA LYS A 302 -6.08 -19.68 10.12
C LYS A 302 -5.13 -19.02 11.10
N ILE A 303 -5.39 -17.79 11.52
CA ILE A 303 -4.54 -17.01 12.43
C ILE A 303 -5.14 -16.93 13.82
N SER A 304 -4.29 -16.85 14.85
CA SER A 304 -4.71 -16.57 16.22
C SER A 304 -5.12 -15.11 16.41
N VAL A 305 -5.90 -14.83 17.45
CA VAL A 305 -6.24 -13.45 17.85
C VAL A 305 -4.98 -12.62 18.10
N GLY A 306 -3.96 -13.21 18.74
CA GLY A 306 -2.69 -12.52 18.99
C GLY A 306 -1.91 -12.16 17.72
N GLU A 307 -2.01 -12.98 16.65
CA GLU A 307 -1.42 -12.64 15.36
C GLU A 307 -2.21 -11.54 14.64
N ALA A 308 -3.54 -11.59 14.72
CA ALA A 308 -4.39 -10.54 14.19
C ALA A 308 -4.10 -9.18 14.85
N LEU A 309 -3.92 -9.15 16.18
CA LEU A 309 -3.54 -7.94 16.93
C LEU A 309 -2.22 -7.33 16.45
N ARG A 310 -1.19 -8.17 16.25
CA ARG A 310 0.11 -7.68 15.71
C ARG A 310 -0.04 -7.04 14.34
N ARG A 311 -0.94 -7.55 13.50
CA ARG A 311 -1.20 -6.94 12.18
C ARG A 311 -1.84 -5.57 12.28
N TRP A 312 -2.85 -5.40 13.11
CA TRP A 312 -3.49 -4.11 13.32
C TRP A 312 -2.49 -3.07 13.80
N ALA A 313 -1.62 -3.45 14.75
CA ALA A 313 -0.59 -2.59 15.28
C ALA A 313 0.33 -1.96 14.21
N LEU A 314 0.64 -2.73 13.15
CA LEU A 314 1.55 -2.30 12.09
C LEU A 314 0.83 -1.56 10.94
N THR A 315 -0.46 -1.82 10.71
CA THR A 315 -1.17 -1.29 9.55
C THR A 315 -1.42 0.21 9.65
N ASP A 316 -1.82 0.69 10.83
CA ASP A 316 -2.13 2.10 11.04
C ASP A 316 -0.88 2.98 10.86
N GLU A 317 0.26 2.49 11.35
CA GLU A 317 1.52 3.22 11.35
C GLU A 317 2.29 3.10 10.02
N GLU A 318 2.53 1.87 9.53
CA GLU A 318 3.35 1.64 8.34
C GLU A 318 2.62 1.87 7.02
N ARG A 319 1.28 1.62 6.99
CA ARG A 319 0.48 1.66 5.76
C ARG A 319 -0.55 2.78 5.74
N ASN A 320 -0.55 3.62 6.77
CA ASN A 320 -1.48 4.74 6.89
C ASN A 320 -2.94 4.31 6.77
N ILE A 321 -3.30 3.20 7.40
CA ILE A 321 -4.70 2.78 7.53
C ILE A 321 -5.38 3.70 8.54
N ARG A 322 -6.58 4.19 8.18
CA ARG A 322 -7.38 5.08 9.02
C ARG A 322 -8.78 4.56 9.27
N VAL A 323 -9.17 3.49 8.58
CA VAL A 323 -10.37 2.72 8.88
C VAL A 323 -9.98 1.27 9.13
N ASN A 324 -10.05 0.86 10.39
CA ASN A 324 -9.86 -0.52 10.80
C ASN A 324 -11.19 -1.26 10.65
N TYR A 325 -11.36 -1.96 9.53
CA TYR A 325 -12.52 -2.79 9.26
C TYR A 325 -12.38 -4.14 9.99
N ILE A 326 -12.89 -4.18 11.20
CA ILE A 326 -12.75 -5.32 12.10
C ILE A 326 -13.89 -6.32 11.86
N ARG A 327 -13.55 -7.60 11.71
CA ARG A 327 -14.51 -8.70 11.65
C ARG A 327 -14.45 -9.53 12.91
N PRO A 328 -15.59 -9.99 13.44
CA PRO A 328 -15.61 -10.85 14.61
C PRO A 328 -15.02 -12.23 14.30
N PHE A 329 -14.34 -12.82 15.26
CA PHE A 329 -14.01 -14.24 15.24
C PHE A 329 -15.27 -15.03 15.51
N LEU A 330 -15.54 -16.05 14.70
CA LEU A 330 -16.69 -16.94 14.84
C LEU A 330 -16.36 -18.20 15.66
N MET A 331 -15.10 -18.38 16.07
CA MET A 331 -14.65 -19.45 16.92
C MET A 331 -14.06 -18.89 18.22
N PRO A 332 -14.40 -19.48 19.39
CA PRO A 332 -13.81 -19.06 20.65
C PRO A 332 -12.33 -19.37 20.73
N GLU A 333 -11.58 -18.55 21.44
CA GLU A 333 -10.14 -18.78 21.71
C GLU A 333 -9.92 -19.02 23.20
N GLY A 334 -9.07 -19.96 23.54
CA GLY A 334 -8.63 -20.19 24.92
C GLY A 334 -9.72 -20.60 25.90
N GLY A 335 -10.78 -21.27 25.44
CA GLY A 335 -11.90 -21.71 26.29
C GLY A 335 -12.87 -20.59 26.72
N GLN A 336 -12.72 -19.37 26.16
CA GLN A 336 -13.66 -18.27 26.36
C GLN A 336 -14.84 -18.40 25.38
N ASP A 337 -15.97 -17.79 25.72
CA ASP A 337 -17.08 -17.67 24.76
C ASP A 337 -16.73 -16.70 23.61
N ILE A 338 -17.51 -16.74 22.52
CA ILE A 338 -17.30 -15.93 21.34
C ILE A 338 -17.40 -14.43 21.66
N MET A 339 -18.33 -14.03 22.52
CA MET A 339 -18.51 -12.63 22.90
C MET A 339 -17.29 -12.10 23.66
N LYS A 340 -16.80 -12.83 24.68
CA LYS A 340 -15.61 -12.44 25.46
C LYS A 340 -14.38 -12.38 24.59
N THR A 341 -14.20 -13.35 23.68
CA THR A 341 -13.09 -13.35 22.70
C THR A 341 -13.11 -12.07 21.86
N ASN A 342 -14.25 -11.72 21.27
CA ASN A 342 -14.36 -10.57 20.38
C ASN A 342 -14.27 -9.22 21.11
N LEU A 343 -14.90 -9.08 22.27
CA LEU A 343 -14.81 -7.86 23.08
C LEU A 343 -13.39 -7.61 23.56
N LYS A 344 -12.66 -8.66 23.95
CA LYS A 344 -11.25 -8.55 24.30
C LYS A 344 -10.43 -8.16 23.08
N TYR A 345 -10.65 -8.79 21.92
CA TYR A 345 -9.98 -8.49 20.68
C TYR A 345 -10.10 -7.00 20.29
N VAL A 346 -11.32 -6.45 20.33
CA VAL A 346 -11.57 -5.03 20.02
C VAL A 346 -10.88 -4.10 21.03
N ARG A 347 -10.94 -4.40 22.34
CA ARG A 347 -10.26 -3.60 23.37
C ARG A 347 -8.73 -3.60 23.18
N ASP A 348 -8.17 -4.75 22.83
CA ASP A 348 -6.72 -4.89 22.62
C ASP A 348 -6.28 -4.15 21.35
N ILE A 349 -7.10 -4.13 20.27
CA ILE A 349 -6.86 -3.28 19.09
C ILE A 349 -6.88 -1.81 19.49
N LYS A 350 -7.94 -1.35 20.18
CA LYS A 350 -8.05 0.03 20.65
C LYS A 350 -6.84 0.46 21.46
N ALA A 351 -6.47 -0.33 22.46
CA ALA A 351 -5.29 -0.05 23.30
C ALA A 351 -3.99 0.02 22.46
N SER A 352 -3.87 -0.82 21.44
CA SER A 352 -2.72 -0.80 20.54
C SER A 352 -2.65 0.44 19.66
N VAL A 353 -3.80 0.92 19.16
CA VAL A 353 -3.94 2.15 18.37
C VAL A 353 -3.60 3.37 19.22
N GLU A 354 -4.20 3.48 20.43
CA GLU A 354 -3.99 4.60 21.36
C GLU A 354 -2.55 4.65 21.89
N ALA A 355 -1.93 3.49 22.15
CA ALA A 355 -0.53 3.41 22.58
C ALA A 355 0.48 3.97 21.55
N ARG A 356 0.07 4.08 20.28
CA ARG A 356 0.84 4.66 19.18
C ARG A 356 0.55 6.15 18.96
N GLY A 357 -0.27 6.77 19.79
CA GLY A 357 -0.61 8.18 19.72
C GLY A 357 -1.74 8.51 18.74
N TYR A 358 -2.45 7.51 18.22
CA TYR A 358 -3.67 7.75 17.45
C TYR A 358 -4.89 7.92 18.37
N THR A 359 -5.85 8.70 17.92
CA THR A 359 -7.15 8.85 18.58
C THR A 359 -8.24 8.09 17.82
N ILE A 360 -9.18 7.50 18.56
CA ILE A 360 -10.32 6.81 17.93
C ILE A 360 -11.41 7.84 17.65
N ASP A 361 -11.61 8.13 16.36
CA ASP A 361 -12.63 9.08 15.89
C ASP A 361 -12.95 8.80 14.41
N GLU A 362 -13.49 9.77 13.65
CA GLU A 362 -13.61 9.72 12.20
C GLU A 362 -12.27 9.45 11.53
N ALA A 363 -12.35 8.74 10.40
CA ALA A 363 -11.15 8.42 9.63
C ALA A 363 -10.36 9.67 9.24
N GLY A 364 -9.11 9.74 9.65
CA GLY A 364 -8.22 10.81 9.28
C GLY A 364 -7.99 10.88 7.76
N VAL A 365 -7.87 12.09 7.23
CA VAL A 365 -7.58 12.37 5.82
C VAL A 365 -6.36 13.27 5.68
N PHE A 366 -5.65 13.18 4.56
CA PHE A 366 -4.54 14.09 4.27
C PHE A 366 -5.06 15.46 3.84
N SER A 367 -5.10 16.42 4.76
CA SER A 367 -5.54 17.79 4.49
C SER A 367 -4.40 18.78 4.65
N ALA A 368 -4.34 19.76 3.75
CA ALA A 368 -3.45 20.91 3.85
C ALA A 368 -3.98 21.97 4.82
N GLU A 369 -5.27 21.97 5.14
CA GLU A 369 -5.90 22.94 6.02
C GLU A 369 -5.88 22.52 7.49
N ASN A 370 -5.93 23.51 8.39
CA ASN A 370 -5.74 23.29 9.84
C ASN A 370 -7.03 23.29 10.66
N LYS A 371 -8.19 23.73 10.10
CA LYS A 371 -9.47 23.86 10.83
C LYS A 371 -10.65 23.76 9.88
N ASP A 372 -11.66 23.05 10.31
CA ASP A 372 -13.06 23.00 9.79
C ASP A 372 -13.28 22.88 8.26
N GLY A 373 -12.23 22.78 7.47
CA GLY A 373 -12.27 22.60 6.03
C GLY A 373 -11.33 21.48 5.56
N PHE A 374 -11.66 20.87 4.43
CA PHE A 374 -10.79 19.92 3.75
C PHE A 374 -10.21 20.58 2.49
N ALA A 375 -8.89 20.54 2.35
CA ALA A 375 -8.18 20.82 1.10
C ALA A 375 -7.13 19.74 0.85
N PRO A 376 -7.12 19.11 -0.34
CA PRO A 376 -6.11 18.10 -0.64
C PRO A 376 -4.71 18.70 -0.61
N TYR A 377 -3.74 17.92 -0.15
CA TYR A 377 -2.36 18.37 -0.08
C TYR A 377 -1.68 18.26 -1.44
N PHE A 378 -1.52 19.39 -2.11
CA PHE A 378 -0.80 19.54 -3.37
C PHE A 378 0.20 20.70 -3.30
N PRO A 379 1.51 20.40 -3.08
CA PRO A 379 2.53 21.44 -3.12
C PRO A 379 2.53 22.21 -4.44
N ALA A 380 2.74 23.52 -4.37
CA ALA A 380 2.83 24.35 -5.55
C ALA A 380 3.97 23.84 -6.48
N LYS A 381 3.72 23.77 -7.78
CA LYS A 381 4.72 23.27 -8.76
C LYS A 381 6.06 24.00 -8.68
N VAL A 382 6.05 25.29 -8.30
CA VAL A 382 7.26 26.10 -8.15
C VAL A 382 8.18 25.61 -7.03
N SER A 383 7.65 24.97 -5.98
CA SER A 383 8.45 24.43 -4.89
C SER A 383 9.33 23.23 -5.32
N PHE A 384 9.01 22.60 -6.44
CA PHE A 384 9.82 21.54 -7.01
C PHE A 384 11.02 22.03 -7.83
N ILE A 385 11.07 23.32 -8.24
CA ILE A 385 12.13 23.86 -9.10
C ILE A 385 13.53 23.59 -8.53
N PRO A 386 13.86 23.95 -7.27
CA PRO A 386 15.20 23.69 -6.74
C PRO A 386 15.57 22.22 -6.70
N ILE A 387 14.59 21.34 -6.46
CA ILE A 387 14.76 19.89 -6.41
C ILE A 387 15.07 19.34 -7.82
N VAL A 388 14.35 19.80 -8.84
CA VAL A 388 14.59 19.45 -10.25
C VAL A 388 16.01 19.83 -10.66
N LEU A 389 16.44 21.06 -10.34
CA LEU A 389 17.78 21.56 -10.63
C LEU A 389 18.85 20.70 -9.93
N ALA A 390 18.62 20.30 -8.69
CA ALA A 390 19.53 19.49 -7.90
C ALA A 390 19.64 18.05 -8.43
N ILE A 391 18.53 17.44 -8.81
CA ILE A 391 18.52 16.08 -9.39
C ILE A 391 19.27 16.11 -10.75
N ALA A 392 18.99 17.11 -11.60
CA ALA A 392 19.69 17.30 -12.86
C ALA A 392 21.21 17.47 -12.64
N ALA A 393 21.62 18.23 -11.62
CA ALA A 393 23.02 18.38 -11.24
C ALA A 393 23.65 17.03 -10.83
N GLY A 394 22.95 16.21 -10.02
CA GLY A 394 23.40 14.87 -9.67
C GLY A 394 23.62 13.96 -10.88
N VAL A 395 22.68 13.96 -11.82
CA VAL A 395 22.79 13.19 -13.08
C VAL A 395 24.01 13.65 -13.89
N VAL A 396 24.21 14.95 -14.02
CA VAL A 396 25.35 15.50 -14.76
C VAL A 396 26.67 15.19 -14.07
N LEU A 397 26.76 15.23 -12.75
CA LEU A 397 27.96 14.81 -12.01
C LEU A 397 28.30 13.34 -12.29
N TYR A 398 27.30 12.46 -12.31
CA TYR A 398 27.50 11.05 -12.67
C TYR A 398 28.02 10.91 -14.11
N LEU A 399 27.38 11.60 -15.07
CA LEU A 399 27.85 11.59 -16.48
C LEU A 399 29.25 12.17 -16.61
N ALA A 400 29.59 13.19 -15.84
CA ALA A 400 30.95 13.75 -15.83
C ALA A 400 32.01 12.75 -15.35
N LEU A 401 31.65 11.85 -14.42
CA LEU A 401 32.50 10.73 -14.00
C LEU A 401 32.68 9.70 -15.13
N LEU A 402 31.64 9.45 -15.93
CA LEU A 402 31.70 8.50 -17.03
C LEU A 402 32.42 9.08 -18.28
N PHE A 403 32.18 10.33 -18.64
CA PHE A 403 32.63 10.91 -19.90
C PHE A 403 33.76 11.93 -19.75
N ASN A 404 34.28 12.14 -18.51
CA ASN A 404 35.32 13.10 -18.18
C ASN A 404 35.00 14.54 -18.66
N LEU A 405 33.75 14.98 -18.46
CA LEU A 405 33.26 16.28 -18.94
C LEU A 405 33.97 17.45 -18.25
N GLY A 406 34.40 18.43 -19.03
CA GLY A 406 34.94 19.69 -18.51
C GLY A 406 33.87 20.56 -17.83
N GLY A 407 34.29 21.50 -16.98
CA GLY A 407 33.36 22.31 -16.18
C GLY A 407 32.31 23.07 -17.01
N LYS A 408 32.68 23.64 -18.17
CA LYS A 408 31.73 24.30 -19.09
C LYS A 408 30.69 23.32 -19.66
N GLN A 409 31.13 22.10 -20.03
CA GLN A 409 30.25 21.06 -20.57
C GLN A 409 29.28 20.57 -19.51
N GLN A 410 29.71 20.44 -18.24
CA GLN A 410 28.85 20.09 -17.12
C GLN A 410 27.75 21.13 -16.94
N ILE A 411 28.08 22.43 -16.95
CA ILE A 411 27.09 23.51 -16.81
C ILE A 411 26.10 23.52 -17.98
N ALA A 412 26.60 23.40 -19.22
CA ALA A 412 25.73 23.36 -20.39
C ALA A 412 24.76 22.19 -20.39
N LEU A 413 25.27 20.99 -20.05
CA LEU A 413 24.42 19.79 -19.95
C LEU A 413 23.40 19.89 -18.81
N TRP A 414 23.81 20.44 -17.67
CA TRP A 414 22.91 20.72 -16.55
C TRP A 414 21.79 21.70 -16.94
N ALA A 415 22.13 22.78 -17.64
CA ALA A 415 21.13 23.75 -18.13
C ALA A 415 20.12 23.09 -19.07
N VAL A 416 20.58 22.24 -20.01
CA VAL A 416 19.70 21.53 -20.94
C VAL A 416 18.77 20.57 -20.21
N PHE A 417 19.31 19.72 -19.30
CA PHE A 417 18.48 18.76 -18.55
C PHE A 417 17.49 19.47 -17.62
N SER A 418 17.93 20.54 -16.98
CA SER A 418 17.06 21.35 -16.10
C SER A 418 15.95 22.01 -16.89
N ALA A 419 16.27 22.66 -18.01
CA ALA A 419 15.27 23.32 -18.86
C ALA A 419 14.25 22.29 -19.41
N GLY A 420 14.72 21.15 -19.89
CA GLY A 420 13.84 20.07 -20.38
C GLY A 420 12.91 19.52 -19.30
N ALA A 421 13.45 19.22 -18.10
CA ALA A 421 12.66 18.72 -16.99
C ALA A 421 11.63 19.75 -16.49
N LEU A 422 12.02 21.02 -16.37
CA LEU A 422 11.10 22.08 -15.99
C LEU A 422 10.03 22.31 -17.06
N ALA A 423 10.37 22.32 -18.34
CA ALA A 423 9.41 22.42 -19.42
C ALA A 423 8.35 21.30 -19.32
N LEU A 424 8.77 20.04 -19.17
CA LEU A 424 7.88 18.90 -19.02
C LEU A 424 7.02 18.98 -17.74
N LEU A 425 7.56 19.51 -16.66
CA LEU A 425 6.82 19.69 -15.39
C LEU A 425 5.64 20.66 -15.56
N PHE A 426 5.82 21.72 -16.33
CA PHE A 426 4.80 22.77 -16.50
C PHE A 426 3.87 22.57 -17.69
N ILE A 427 4.26 21.82 -18.73
CA ILE A 427 3.47 21.59 -19.98
C ILE A 427 2.47 20.40 -19.87
N GLY A 428 1.98 20.05 -18.69
CA GLY A 428 0.95 19.00 -18.52
C GLY A 428 1.46 17.57 -18.37
N ARG A 429 2.77 17.31 -18.41
CA ARG A 429 3.39 16.01 -18.16
C ARG A 429 4.00 15.90 -16.74
N GLY A 430 3.51 16.70 -15.80
CA GLY A 430 4.11 16.88 -14.49
C GLY A 430 4.22 15.60 -13.68
N LEU A 431 3.23 14.72 -13.69
CA LEU A 431 3.25 13.45 -12.97
C LEU A 431 4.36 12.53 -13.48
N PHE A 432 4.42 12.32 -14.81
CA PHE A 432 5.46 11.50 -15.43
C PHE A 432 6.86 12.05 -15.15
N THR A 433 7.03 13.36 -15.27
CA THR A 433 8.33 14.04 -15.02
C THR A 433 8.77 13.85 -13.57
N ARG A 434 7.87 13.99 -12.60
CA ARG A 434 8.15 13.77 -11.18
C ARG A 434 8.59 12.32 -10.92
N GLN A 435 7.91 11.33 -11.51
CA GLN A 435 8.30 9.91 -11.39
C GLN A 435 9.67 9.63 -12.02
N LEU A 436 9.99 10.23 -13.18
CA LEU A 436 11.29 10.09 -13.84
C LEU A 436 12.41 10.72 -13.02
N LEU A 437 12.19 11.91 -12.46
CA LEU A 437 13.15 12.58 -11.59
C LEU A 437 13.36 11.81 -10.27
N ALA A 438 12.32 11.25 -9.70
CA ALA A 438 12.40 10.37 -8.54
C ALA A 438 13.26 9.14 -8.83
N LEU A 439 13.10 8.52 -10.02
CA LEU A 439 13.96 7.41 -10.48
C LEU A 439 15.42 7.84 -10.63
N ALA A 440 15.66 9.00 -11.20
CA ALA A 440 17.02 9.56 -11.35
C ALA A 440 17.67 9.80 -9.98
N ALA A 441 16.94 10.43 -9.05
CA ALA A 441 17.43 10.67 -7.68
C ALA A 441 17.75 9.35 -6.97
N ALA A 442 16.80 8.41 -6.96
CA ALA A 442 16.97 7.12 -6.30
C ALA A 442 18.14 6.29 -6.86
N SER A 443 18.45 6.45 -8.16
CA SER A 443 19.48 5.65 -8.82
C SER A 443 20.86 6.29 -8.76
N VAL A 444 20.95 7.61 -8.94
CA VAL A 444 22.24 8.30 -9.12
C VAL A 444 22.92 8.63 -7.77
N PHE A 445 22.18 9.04 -6.75
CA PHE A 445 22.80 9.47 -5.48
C PHE A 445 23.50 8.33 -4.72
N PRO A 446 22.97 7.08 -4.66
CA PRO A 446 23.73 5.96 -4.13
C PRO A 446 25.06 5.70 -4.88
N VAL A 447 25.09 5.92 -6.19
CA VAL A 447 26.30 5.76 -7.00
C VAL A 447 27.31 6.87 -6.73
N LEU A 448 26.86 8.12 -6.62
CA LEU A 448 27.71 9.25 -6.23
C LEU A 448 28.27 9.07 -4.82
N SER A 449 27.48 8.53 -3.91
CA SER A 449 27.90 8.11 -2.57
C SER A 449 29.06 7.13 -2.64
N MET A 450 28.93 6.05 -3.42
CA MET A 450 29.99 5.07 -3.60
C MET A 450 31.24 5.67 -4.26
N ASN A 451 31.09 6.65 -5.16
CA ASN A 451 32.27 7.33 -5.73
C ASN A 451 33.05 8.11 -4.67
N VAL A 452 32.39 8.70 -3.67
CA VAL A 452 33.05 9.33 -2.52
C VAL A 452 33.83 8.26 -1.73
N ILE A 453 33.22 7.10 -1.49
CA ILE A 453 33.88 5.97 -0.81
C ILE A 453 35.10 5.48 -1.61
N PHE A 454 35.00 5.36 -2.94
CA PHE A 454 36.15 4.98 -3.79
C PHE A 454 37.29 5.98 -3.66
N ASN A 455 37.02 7.29 -3.55
CA ASN A 455 38.08 8.29 -3.31
C ASN A 455 38.79 8.10 -1.96
N ILE A 456 38.09 7.57 -0.96
CA ILE A 456 38.66 7.23 0.34
C ILE A 456 39.51 5.94 0.22
N TRP A 457 39.00 4.93 -0.47
CA TRP A 457 39.68 3.67 -0.68
C TRP A 457 40.98 3.84 -1.45
N ASP A 458 41.00 4.68 -2.50
CA ASP A 458 42.22 4.93 -3.30
C ASP A 458 43.35 5.56 -2.49
N LYS A 459 43.05 6.21 -1.36
CA LYS A 459 44.05 6.80 -0.48
C LYS A 459 44.59 5.82 0.58
N ASN A 460 43.86 4.74 0.84
CA ASN A 460 44.10 3.82 1.94
C ASN A 460 44.50 2.41 1.48
N THR A 461 45.47 2.30 0.62
CA THR A 461 45.94 1.02 0.04
C THR A 461 47.07 0.35 0.82
N SER A 462 47.07 0.46 2.15
CA SER A 462 48.10 -0.10 3.01
C SER A 462 47.63 -1.38 3.70
N ASP A 463 48.39 -2.45 3.60
CA ASP A 463 48.15 -3.78 4.20
C ASP A 463 48.27 -3.82 5.74
N LYS A 464 48.66 -2.69 6.35
CA LYS A 464 49.05 -2.61 7.78
C LYS A 464 47.91 -2.35 8.76
N HIS A 465 46.65 -2.33 8.30
CA HIS A 465 45.53 -2.04 9.20
C HIS A 465 45.15 -3.26 10.07
N SER A 466 44.98 -3.03 11.38
CA SER A 466 44.39 -4.04 12.27
C SER A 466 42.93 -4.31 11.91
N LEU A 467 42.40 -5.48 12.30
CA LEU A 467 40.98 -5.80 12.07
C LEU A 467 40.05 -4.79 12.75
N LEU A 468 40.39 -4.30 13.94
CA LEU A 468 39.63 -3.26 14.64
C LEU A 468 39.61 -1.94 13.87
N ALA A 469 40.75 -1.54 13.30
CA ALA A 469 40.81 -0.34 12.45
C ALA A 469 39.96 -0.51 11.18
N ILE A 470 39.92 -1.71 10.58
CA ILE A 470 39.06 -2.00 9.43
C ILE A 470 37.59 -1.94 9.82
N CYS A 471 37.21 -2.51 10.98
CA CYS A 471 35.83 -2.39 11.48
C CYS A 471 35.43 -0.94 11.70
N TRP A 472 36.28 -0.14 12.35
CA TRP A 472 36.02 1.29 12.57
C TRP A 472 35.87 2.05 11.24
N ASN A 473 36.75 1.79 10.28
CA ASN A 473 36.65 2.36 8.95
C ASN A 473 35.35 1.92 8.24
N GLY A 474 34.92 0.67 8.41
CA GLY A 474 33.63 0.20 7.90
C GLY A 474 32.45 0.97 8.49
N ILE A 475 32.46 1.21 9.80
CA ILE A 475 31.39 1.91 10.51
C ILE A 475 31.18 3.33 9.96
N TRP A 476 32.22 4.18 9.99
CA TRP A 476 32.06 5.58 9.57
C TRP A 476 31.88 5.75 8.06
N GLN A 477 32.53 4.87 7.23
CA GLN A 477 32.36 4.90 5.79
C GLN A 477 30.95 4.46 5.37
N LEU A 478 30.37 3.45 6.04
CA LEU A 478 28.98 3.07 5.82
C LEU A 478 28.03 4.20 6.24
N ALA A 479 28.25 4.84 7.39
CA ALA A 479 27.47 6.01 7.81
C ALA A 479 27.50 7.14 6.78
N LEU A 480 28.69 7.44 6.24
CA LEU A 480 28.87 8.44 5.17
C LEU A 480 28.14 8.02 3.88
N ALA A 481 28.25 6.75 3.50
CA ALA A 481 27.58 6.23 2.31
C ALA A 481 26.06 6.32 2.44
N ILE A 482 25.50 5.96 3.59
CA ILE A 482 24.08 6.09 3.91
C ILE A 482 23.64 7.56 3.89
N ALA A 483 24.37 8.45 4.56
CA ALA A 483 24.03 9.87 4.60
C ALA A 483 23.97 10.49 3.20
N LEU A 484 24.91 10.16 2.33
CA LEU A 484 24.92 10.63 0.93
C LEU A 484 23.82 9.98 0.07
N SER A 485 23.47 8.71 0.33
CA SER A 485 22.37 8.04 -0.36
C SER A 485 21.01 8.59 0.08
N LEU A 486 20.87 9.00 1.35
CA LEU A 486 19.67 9.65 1.87
C LEU A 486 19.38 11.01 1.21
N VAL A 487 20.37 11.68 0.61
CA VAL A 487 20.12 12.87 -0.22
C VAL A 487 19.19 12.52 -1.39
N GLY A 488 19.44 11.40 -2.07
CA GLY A 488 18.57 10.91 -3.14
C GLY A 488 17.18 10.51 -2.64
N ALA A 489 17.12 9.89 -1.47
CA ALA A 489 15.86 9.54 -0.81
C ALA A 489 15.04 10.78 -0.44
N ALA A 490 15.68 11.83 0.09
CA ALA A 490 15.03 13.10 0.41
C ALA A 490 14.46 13.78 -0.85
N PHE A 491 15.18 13.75 -1.96
CA PHE A 491 14.65 14.27 -3.23
C PHE A 491 13.47 13.45 -3.75
N LEU A 492 13.57 12.11 -3.69
CA LEU A 492 12.49 11.23 -4.11
C LEU A 492 11.22 11.48 -3.30
N SER A 493 11.33 11.48 -1.98
CA SER A 493 10.17 11.66 -1.08
C SER A 493 9.57 13.06 -1.23
N ALA A 494 10.38 14.09 -1.45
CA ALA A 494 9.89 15.46 -1.64
C ALA A 494 9.21 15.66 -3.00
N ILE A 495 9.74 15.09 -4.10
CA ILE A 495 9.18 15.31 -5.43
C ILE A 495 7.89 14.53 -5.68
N LEU A 496 7.66 13.44 -4.94
CA LEU A 496 6.44 12.65 -5.00
C LEU A 496 5.43 12.99 -3.89
N THR A 497 5.65 14.06 -3.14
CA THR A 497 4.80 14.43 -2.01
C THR A 497 3.52 15.14 -2.47
N ASP A 498 2.40 14.43 -2.56
CA ASP A 498 1.04 14.95 -2.64
C ASP A 498 0.02 13.89 -2.21
N SER A 499 -1.26 14.27 -2.02
CA SER A 499 -2.32 13.36 -1.55
C SER A 499 -2.44 12.09 -2.39
N ARG A 500 -2.23 12.15 -3.72
CA ARG A 500 -2.33 10.98 -4.61
C ARG A 500 -1.30 9.90 -4.27
N PHE A 501 -0.06 10.32 -4.03
CA PHE A 501 1.01 9.40 -3.66
C PHE A 501 0.92 8.96 -2.20
N LEU A 502 0.51 9.84 -1.28
CA LEU A 502 0.35 9.51 0.14
C LEU A 502 -0.77 8.48 0.35
N LEU A 503 -1.85 8.57 -0.44
CA LEU A 503 -2.92 7.58 -0.48
C LEU A 503 -2.56 6.34 -1.32
N GLU A 504 -1.47 6.35 -2.09
CA GLU A 504 -1.12 5.34 -3.12
C GLU A 504 -2.20 5.17 -4.20
N ILE A 505 -2.95 6.23 -4.52
CA ILE A 505 -3.81 6.29 -5.71
C ILE A 505 -2.91 6.32 -6.94
N ASP A 506 -1.92 7.20 -6.95
CA ASP A 506 -0.80 7.17 -7.90
C ASP A 506 0.36 6.40 -7.31
N ILE A 507 0.77 5.33 -7.99
CA ILE A 507 1.89 4.50 -7.56
C ILE A 507 3.15 4.92 -8.29
N TYR A 508 4.25 4.99 -7.55
CA TYR A 508 5.56 5.16 -8.16
C TYR A 508 5.96 3.91 -8.94
N ARG A 509 5.94 3.99 -10.28
CA ARG A 509 6.17 2.84 -11.18
C ARG A 509 7.64 2.40 -11.29
N GLY A 510 8.56 3.20 -10.75
CA GLY A 510 10.01 2.95 -10.82
C GLY A 510 10.58 2.01 -9.76
N VAL A 511 9.80 1.49 -8.81
CA VAL A 511 10.28 0.75 -7.63
C VAL A 511 11.26 -0.39 -7.94
N LYS A 512 10.99 -1.20 -8.98
CA LYS A 512 11.89 -2.30 -9.38
C LYS A 512 13.20 -1.78 -9.98
N LEU A 513 13.14 -0.69 -10.74
CA LEU A 513 14.32 -0.08 -11.36
C LEU A 513 15.21 0.60 -10.32
N THR A 514 14.66 1.19 -9.27
CA THR A 514 15.45 1.81 -8.18
C THR A 514 16.32 0.81 -7.43
N PHE A 515 16.04 -0.48 -7.54
CA PHE A 515 16.87 -1.54 -6.97
C PHE A 515 18.00 -1.97 -7.93
N ILE A 516 17.73 -2.05 -9.23
CA ILE A 516 18.65 -2.58 -10.24
C ILE A 516 19.63 -1.50 -10.72
N LEU A 517 19.12 -0.30 -11.01
CA LEU A 517 19.91 0.77 -11.63
C LEU A 517 21.12 1.21 -10.80
N PRO A 518 21.05 1.41 -9.47
CA PRO A 518 22.23 1.78 -8.69
C PRO A 518 23.36 0.77 -8.81
N VAL A 519 23.03 -0.53 -8.81
CA VAL A 519 24.01 -1.61 -8.96
C VAL A 519 24.67 -1.56 -10.35
N MET A 520 23.87 -1.44 -11.42
CA MET A 520 24.37 -1.33 -12.78
C MET A 520 25.24 -0.09 -12.99
N LEU A 521 24.77 1.07 -12.54
CA LEU A 521 25.49 2.33 -12.67
C LEU A 521 26.81 2.31 -11.89
N THR A 522 26.82 1.71 -10.69
CA THR A 522 28.04 1.53 -9.88
C THR A 522 28.98 0.54 -10.55
N ALA A 523 28.50 -0.54 -11.12
CA ALA A 523 29.31 -1.51 -11.85
C ALA A 523 30.04 -0.85 -13.03
N VAL A 524 29.32 -0.07 -13.84
CA VAL A 524 29.91 0.69 -14.96
C VAL A 524 30.94 1.68 -14.44
N LEU A 525 30.65 2.44 -13.38
CA LEU A 525 31.58 3.40 -12.81
C LEU A 525 32.84 2.71 -12.27
N PHE A 526 32.70 1.59 -11.55
CA PHE A 526 33.82 0.81 -11.00
C PHE A 526 34.71 0.26 -12.13
N MET A 527 34.08 -0.39 -13.13
CA MET A 527 34.81 -0.95 -14.27
C MET A 527 35.64 0.12 -15.00
N LYS A 528 35.05 1.30 -15.21
CA LYS A 528 35.76 2.43 -15.82
C LYS A 528 36.88 2.98 -14.94
N ARG A 529 36.59 3.20 -13.64
CA ARG A 529 37.53 3.83 -12.70
C ARG A 529 38.82 3.00 -12.54
N TYR A 530 38.66 1.72 -12.42
CA TYR A 530 39.77 0.78 -12.19
C TYR A 530 40.24 0.03 -13.42
N ASP A 531 39.76 0.44 -14.60
CA ASP A 531 40.06 -0.17 -15.92
C ASP A 531 40.02 -1.72 -15.89
N LEU A 532 38.96 -2.27 -15.29
CA LEU A 532 38.85 -3.70 -15.03
C LEU A 532 38.87 -4.53 -16.32
N LEU A 533 38.41 -3.97 -17.45
CA LEU A 533 38.41 -4.60 -18.77
C LEU A 533 39.62 -4.19 -19.61
N GLN A 534 40.50 -3.32 -19.10
CA GLN A 534 41.73 -2.80 -19.81
C GLN A 534 41.40 -2.11 -21.14
N VAL A 535 40.32 -1.33 -21.17
CA VAL A 535 39.78 -0.67 -22.36
C VAL A 535 39.79 0.85 -22.29
N VAL A 536 40.10 1.43 -21.13
CA VAL A 536 40.09 2.88 -20.94
C VAL A 536 41.10 3.55 -21.87
N GLY A 537 40.61 4.49 -22.68
CA GLY A 537 41.44 5.20 -23.66
C GLY A 537 41.69 4.48 -25.00
N LYS A 538 41.17 3.25 -25.21
CA LYS A 538 41.41 2.42 -26.38
C LYS A 538 40.28 2.39 -27.43
N GLY A 539 39.18 3.12 -27.16
CA GLY A 539 38.02 3.23 -28.05
C GLY A 539 37.04 2.06 -28.02
N LEU A 540 35.90 2.24 -28.70
CA LEU A 540 34.79 1.25 -28.72
C LEU A 540 35.19 -0.08 -29.37
N LYS A 541 36.09 -0.06 -30.34
CA LYS A 541 36.57 -1.28 -31.00
C LYS A 541 37.26 -2.23 -30.02
N THR A 542 38.14 -1.72 -29.16
CA THR A 542 38.80 -2.51 -28.13
C THR A 542 37.84 -3.02 -27.06
N LEU A 543 36.84 -2.21 -26.71
CA LEU A 543 35.76 -2.67 -25.82
C LEU A 543 35.01 -3.87 -26.43
N TRP A 544 34.68 -3.77 -27.73
CA TRP A 544 34.01 -4.84 -28.47
C TRP A 544 34.85 -6.10 -28.57
N GLU A 545 36.15 -5.94 -28.90
CA GLU A 545 37.10 -7.05 -28.94
C GLU A 545 37.25 -7.75 -27.57
N ARG A 546 37.29 -6.99 -26.47
CA ARG A 546 37.33 -7.56 -25.11
C ARG A 546 36.04 -8.26 -24.71
N LEU A 547 34.89 -7.70 -25.08
CA LEU A 547 33.59 -8.34 -24.85
C LEU A 547 33.47 -9.63 -25.65
N ASN A 548 33.86 -9.61 -26.93
CA ASN A 548 33.89 -10.83 -27.74
C ASN A 548 34.86 -11.86 -27.16
N GLY A 549 36.06 -11.46 -26.74
CA GLY A 549 37.00 -12.36 -26.08
C GLY A 549 36.49 -12.97 -24.80
N LEU A 550 35.62 -12.25 -24.04
CA LEU A 550 34.91 -12.81 -22.88
C LEU A 550 33.83 -13.80 -23.32
N LEU A 551 33.13 -13.51 -24.43
CA LEU A 551 32.08 -14.41 -24.95
C LEU A 551 32.70 -15.66 -25.62
N ASP A 552 33.90 -15.56 -26.18
CA ASP A 552 34.64 -16.67 -26.76
C ASP A 552 35.38 -17.54 -25.73
N THR A 553 35.39 -17.13 -24.44
CA THR A 553 35.98 -17.99 -23.40
C THR A 553 35.16 -19.27 -23.22
N GLY A 554 35.85 -20.39 -23.34
CA GLY A 554 35.22 -21.70 -23.14
C GLY A 554 34.50 -21.82 -21.76
N ILE A 555 33.28 -22.30 -21.78
CA ILE A 555 32.50 -22.51 -20.56
C ILE A 555 33.12 -23.68 -19.77
N THR A 556 33.68 -23.37 -18.62
CA THR A 556 34.17 -24.41 -17.69
C THR A 556 33.09 -24.82 -16.71
N PHE A 557 33.22 -25.99 -16.11
CA PHE A 557 32.31 -26.44 -15.06
C PHE A 557 32.22 -25.45 -13.87
N ARG A 558 33.29 -24.69 -13.61
CA ARG A 558 33.28 -23.61 -12.61
C ARG A 558 32.33 -22.47 -13.00
N HIS A 559 32.31 -22.09 -14.27
CA HIS A 559 31.37 -21.06 -14.76
C HIS A 559 29.92 -21.50 -14.61
N VAL A 560 29.62 -22.76 -14.92
CA VAL A 560 28.28 -23.36 -14.76
C VAL A 560 27.87 -23.40 -13.29
N ALA A 561 28.78 -23.82 -12.40
CA ALA A 561 28.51 -23.88 -10.97
C ALA A 561 28.25 -22.48 -10.38
N VAL A 562 29.08 -21.48 -10.74
CA VAL A 562 28.87 -20.08 -10.30
C VAL A 562 27.55 -19.53 -10.84
N LEU A 563 27.23 -19.78 -12.11
CA LEU A 563 25.98 -19.35 -12.72
C LEU A 563 24.78 -20.01 -12.03
N ALA A 564 24.86 -21.31 -11.73
CA ALA A 564 23.79 -22.02 -11.02
C ALA A 564 23.55 -21.44 -9.62
N VAL A 565 24.60 -21.11 -8.87
CA VAL A 565 24.49 -20.43 -7.58
C VAL A 565 23.87 -19.04 -7.73
N LEU A 566 24.31 -18.27 -8.71
CA LEU A 566 23.76 -16.93 -8.96
C LEU A 566 22.29 -17.00 -9.37
N LEU A 567 21.90 -17.94 -10.21
CA LEU A 567 20.50 -18.15 -10.63
C LEU A 567 19.65 -18.61 -9.46
N PHE A 568 20.16 -19.50 -8.60
CA PHE A 568 19.47 -19.92 -7.39
C PHE A 568 19.25 -18.76 -6.43
N VAL A 569 20.27 -17.94 -6.19
CA VAL A 569 20.17 -16.73 -5.37
C VAL A 569 19.18 -15.75 -5.99
N ALA A 570 19.28 -15.49 -7.28
CA ALA A 570 18.34 -14.61 -8.00
C ALA A 570 16.90 -15.15 -7.91
N TYR A 571 16.68 -16.43 -8.17
CA TYR A 571 15.37 -17.08 -8.02
C TYR A 571 14.82 -16.93 -6.60
N TYR A 572 15.62 -17.20 -5.58
CA TYR A 572 15.23 -17.05 -4.19
C TYR A 572 14.82 -15.63 -3.83
N PHE A 573 15.61 -14.63 -4.26
CA PHE A 573 15.32 -13.21 -3.99
C PHE A 573 14.19 -12.64 -4.85
N VAL A 574 14.12 -13.00 -6.14
CA VAL A 574 13.04 -12.55 -7.02
C VAL A 574 11.73 -13.23 -6.66
N GLY A 575 11.74 -14.54 -6.40
CA GLY A 575 10.55 -15.29 -5.97
C GLY A 575 9.98 -14.81 -4.63
N ARG A 576 10.81 -14.13 -3.81
CA ARG A 576 10.39 -13.53 -2.54
C ARG A 576 10.11 -12.02 -2.62
N SER A 577 10.42 -11.38 -3.73
CA SER A 577 10.22 -9.92 -3.89
C SER A 577 8.84 -9.53 -4.41
N GLY A 578 7.93 -10.48 -4.62
CA GLY A 578 6.56 -10.27 -5.06
C GLY A 578 5.55 -10.88 -4.08
N HIS A 579 4.31 -10.39 -4.09
CA HIS A 579 3.24 -10.90 -3.24
C HIS A 579 2.69 -12.29 -3.64
N THR A 580 3.16 -12.84 -4.73
CA THR A 580 2.93 -14.22 -5.18
C THR A 580 4.09 -15.14 -4.80
N GLY A 581 4.70 -14.92 -3.65
CA GLY A 581 5.87 -15.66 -3.20
C GLY A 581 5.64 -17.17 -3.11
N GLY A 582 6.09 -17.91 -4.13
CA GLY A 582 6.09 -19.37 -4.12
C GLY A 582 7.17 -20.00 -3.24
N VAL A 583 8.02 -19.19 -2.57
CA VAL A 583 9.10 -19.67 -1.71
C VAL A 583 8.73 -19.42 -0.24
N PRO A 584 8.53 -20.47 0.57
CA PRO A 584 8.16 -20.33 1.97
C PRO A 584 9.28 -19.63 2.77
N VAL A 585 8.86 -18.83 3.76
CA VAL A 585 9.80 -18.14 4.66
C VAL A 585 10.27 -19.12 5.74
N PRO A 586 11.59 -19.32 5.95
CA PRO A 586 12.09 -20.15 7.01
C PRO A 586 11.64 -19.70 8.41
N ALA A 587 11.33 -20.64 9.30
CA ALA A 587 10.85 -20.33 10.65
C ALA A 587 11.83 -19.46 11.46
N ILE A 588 13.14 -19.62 11.25
CA ILE A 588 14.16 -18.81 11.91
C ILE A 588 14.09 -17.36 11.47
N GLU A 589 13.79 -17.10 10.19
CA GLU A 589 13.63 -15.76 9.66
C GLU A 589 12.37 -15.10 10.22
N LEU A 590 11.25 -15.84 10.34
CA LEU A 590 10.02 -15.32 10.96
C LEU A 590 10.27 -14.93 12.43
N LYS A 591 11.01 -15.74 13.19
CA LYS A 591 11.38 -15.41 14.57
C LYS A 591 12.27 -14.16 14.64
N MET A 592 13.25 -14.05 13.75
CA MET A 592 14.13 -12.88 13.68
C MET A 592 13.34 -11.61 13.31
N ARG A 593 12.41 -11.72 12.36
CA ARG A 593 11.51 -10.61 12.00
C ARG A 593 10.68 -10.15 13.20
N ALA A 594 10.04 -11.08 13.89
CA ALA A 594 9.24 -10.79 15.08
C ALA A 594 10.09 -10.17 16.20
N PHE A 595 11.31 -10.63 16.40
CA PHE A 595 12.25 -10.05 17.37
C PHE A 595 12.63 -8.61 17.01
N LEU A 596 12.97 -8.35 15.74
CA LEU A 596 13.33 -6.99 15.30
C LEU A 596 12.13 -6.03 15.34
N GLU A 597 10.90 -6.52 15.05
CA GLU A 597 9.67 -5.75 15.18
C GLU A 597 9.35 -5.36 16.63
N GLN A 598 9.74 -6.18 17.60
CA GLN A 598 9.58 -5.87 19.03
C GLN A 598 10.64 -4.92 19.56
N LEU A 599 11.86 -5.00 19.00
CA LEU A 599 13.03 -4.24 19.50
C LEU A 599 13.12 -2.84 18.91
N MET A 600 12.64 -2.65 17.67
CA MET A 600 12.84 -1.44 16.87
C MET A 600 11.52 -0.79 16.50
N TYR A 601 11.51 0.53 16.44
CA TYR A 601 10.37 1.31 15.98
C TYR A 601 10.01 1.00 14.51
N ALA A 602 11.02 0.86 13.63
CA ALA A 602 10.82 0.55 12.22
C ALA A 602 11.72 -0.60 11.78
N ARG A 603 11.16 -1.80 11.59
CA ARG A 603 11.93 -2.98 11.16
C ARG A 603 12.77 -2.69 9.91
N PRO A 604 14.11 -2.86 9.97
CA PRO A 604 14.97 -2.69 8.81
C PRO A 604 14.74 -3.79 7.76
N ARG A 605 15.08 -3.48 6.51
CA ARG A 605 14.94 -4.45 5.41
C ARG A 605 16.08 -5.46 5.43
N GLU A 606 15.76 -6.73 5.30
CA GLU A 606 16.74 -7.84 5.31
C GLU A 606 17.85 -7.67 4.28
N LYS A 607 17.52 -7.17 3.08
CA LYS A 607 18.51 -6.91 2.02
C LYS A 607 19.58 -5.89 2.44
N GLU A 608 19.27 -4.99 3.37
CA GLU A 608 20.19 -4.00 3.89
C GLU A 608 21.17 -4.65 4.88
N PHE A 609 20.64 -5.17 6.00
CA PHE A 609 21.50 -5.62 7.11
C PHE A 609 22.07 -7.04 6.95
N MET A 610 21.45 -7.93 6.14
CA MET A 610 21.99 -9.27 5.88
C MET A 610 22.94 -9.34 4.69
N ILE A 611 22.78 -8.47 3.68
CA ILE A 611 23.54 -8.55 2.44
C ILE A 611 24.35 -7.27 2.23
N GLY A 612 23.69 -6.14 2.06
CA GLY A 612 24.32 -4.91 1.59
C GLY A 612 25.35 -4.33 2.55
N HIS A 613 24.99 -4.15 3.80
CA HIS A 613 25.88 -3.57 4.82
C HIS A 613 27.04 -4.51 5.17
N PRO A 614 26.83 -5.84 5.42
CA PRO A 614 27.95 -6.76 5.59
C PRO A 614 28.88 -6.84 4.39
N ALA A 615 28.33 -6.85 3.16
CA ALA A 615 29.12 -6.79 1.94
C ALA A 615 29.97 -5.51 1.84
N PHE A 616 29.45 -4.37 2.29
CA PHE A 616 30.18 -3.11 2.38
C PHE A 616 31.40 -3.26 3.32
N PHE A 617 31.23 -3.81 4.50
CA PHE A 617 32.33 -4.07 5.44
C PHE A 617 33.38 -5.03 4.88
N VAL A 618 32.92 -6.09 4.19
CA VAL A 618 33.84 -7.04 3.52
C VAL A 618 34.52 -6.38 2.32
N ALA A 619 33.87 -5.45 1.61
CA ALA A 619 34.53 -4.66 0.57
C ALA A 619 35.63 -3.76 1.15
N VAL A 620 35.39 -3.12 2.29
CA VAL A 620 36.43 -2.37 3.02
C VAL A 620 37.59 -3.31 3.40
N LEU A 621 37.31 -4.49 3.96
CA LEU A 621 38.33 -5.50 4.27
C LEU A 621 39.14 -5.89 3.01
N ALA A 622 38.46 -6.14 1.89
CA ALA A 622 39.10 -6.53 0.64
C ALA A 622 40.01 -5.42 0.08
N VAL A 623 39.62 -4.16 0.19
CA VAL A 623 40.44 -3.02 -0.23
C VAL A 623 41.68 -2.88 0.69
N TYR A 624 41.50 -2.92 1.99
CA TYR A 624 42.58 -2.76 2.98
C TYR A 624 43.53 -3.99 3.04
N ARG A 625 43.12 -5.14 2.51
CA ARG A 625 43.95 -6.35 2.35
C ARG A 625 44.41 -6.52 0.90
N CYS A 626 44.30 -5.48 0.08
CA CYS A 626 44.77 -5.49 -1.31
C CYS A 626 44.29 -6.69 -2.14
N ALA A 627 43.03 -7.14 -1.87
CA ALA A 627 42.43 -8.25 -2.61
C ALA A 627 42.34 -7.92 -4.13
N PRO A 628 42.28 -8.93 -5.01
CA PRO A 628 42.12 -8.73 -6.44
C PRO A 628 40.92 -7.83 -6.78
N ARG A 629 41.05 -6.96 -7.78
CA ARG A 629 40.04 -5.96 -8.16
C ARG A 629 38.69 -6.58 -8.51
N TRP A 630 38.64 -7.81 -9.02
CA TRP A 630 37.38 -8.51 -9.28
C TRP A 630 36.59 -8.82 -8.01
N TRP A 631 37.25 -9.21 -6.91
CA TRP A 631 36.58 -9.39 -5.63
C TRP A 631 36.08 -8.07 -5.07
N GLN A 632 36.88 -7.00 -5.18
CA GLN A 632 36.41 -5.66 -4.78
C GLN A 632 35.20 -5.23 -5.61
N PHE A 633 35.16 -5.53 -6.92
CA PHE A 633 34.01 -5.27 -7.80
C PHE A 633 32.75 -5.99 -7.33
N VAL A 634 32.82 -7.31 -7.15
CA VAL A 634 31.66 -8.12 -6.75
C VAL A 634 31.12 -7.67 -5.37
N LEU A 635 32.01 -7.44 -4.41
CA LEU A 635 31.64 -6.99 -3.06
C LEU A 635 31.04 -5.58 -3.10
N THR A 636 31.55 -4.70 -3.96
CA THR A 636 30.98 -3.36 -4.16
C THR A 636 29.57 -3.43 -4.74
N CYS A 637 29.36 -4.26 -5.76
CA CYS A 637 28.01 -4.47 -6.32
C CYS A 637 27.04 -5.00 -5.26
N ALA A 638 27.46 -5.95 -4.41
CA ALA A 638 26.67 -6.44 -3.30
C ALA A 638 26.42 -5.35 -2.24
N ALA A 639 27.41 -4.50 -1.93
CA ALA A 639 27.26 -3.39 -1.00
C ALA A 639 26.22 -2.36 -1.46
N VAL A 640 26.19 -2.07 -2.77
CA VAL A 640 25.23 -1.12 -3.36
C VAL A 640 23.79 -1.65 -3.29
N ILE A 641 23.56 -2.96 -3.20
CA ILE A 641 22.23 -3.53 -2.92
C ILE A 641 21.65 -2.93 -1.63
N GLY A 642 22.47 -2.76 -0.59
CA GLY A 642 22.05 -2.13 0.66
C GLY A 642 21.67 -0.66 0.47
N GLN A 643 22.48 0.10 -0.27
CA GLN A 643 22.18 1.52 -0.54
C GLN A 643 20.92 1.70 -1.40
N GLY A 644 20.74 0.86 -2.42
CA GLY A 644 19.53 0.84 -3.26
C GLY A 644 18.29 0.45 -2.45
N SER A 645 18.37 -0.56 -1.58
CA SER A 645 17.27 -1.01 -0.71
C SER A 645 16.84 0.08 0.27
N LEU A 646 17.80 0.78 0.87
CA LEU A 646 17.54 1.91 1.77
C LEU A 646 16.74 3.02 1.06
N VAL A 647 17.17 3.44 -0.13
CA VAL A 647 16.45 4.46 -0.91
C VAL A 647 15.08 3.94 -1.37
N GLN A 648 14.97 2.65 -1.69
CA GLN A 648 13.71 2.02 -2.07
C GLN A 648 12.66 2.08 -0.94
N THR A 649 13.05 2.21 0.33
CA THR A 649 12.11 2.40 1.44
C THR A 649 11.25 3.63 1.22
N PHE A 650 11.82 4.69 0.68
CA PHE A 650 11.14 5.96 0.40
C PHE A 650 10.26 5.92 -0.87
N CYS A 651 10.28 4.83 -1.64
CA CYS A 651 9.38 4.64 -2.79
C CYS A 651 7.94 4.30 -2.38
N HIS A 652 7.72 3.84 -1.15
CA HIS A 652 6.41 3.55 -0.60
C HIS A 652 5.88 4.79 0.13
N MET A 653 5.18 5.64 -0.61
CA MET A 653 4.79 6.97 -0.15
C MET A 653 3.73 6.93 0.97
N ARG A 654 2.98 5.84 1.12
CA ARG A 654 2.03 5.64 2.22
C ARG A 654 2.70 5.53 3.60
N THR A 655 3.96 5.08 3.63
CA THR A 655 4.73 5.02 4.88
C THR A 655 5.14 6.42 5.29
N PRO A 656 4.93 6.84 6.55
CA PRO A 656 5.35 8.15 7.03
C PRO A 656 6.83 8.42 6.75
N VAL A 657 7.14 9.65 6.35
CA VAL A 657 8.50 10.00 5.93
C VAL A 657 9.52 9.82 7.05
N VAL A 658 9.16 10.19 8.29
CA VAL A 658 10.04 10.03 9.47
C VAL A 658 10.31 8.56 9.75
N MET A 659 9.28 7.69 9.66
CA MET A 659 9.47 6.25 9.83
C MET A 659 10.46 5.68 8.79
N SER A 660 10.43 6.18 7.56
CA SER A 660 11.38 5.78 6.52
C SER A 660 12.81 6.17 6.86
N PHE A 661 13.02 7.36 7.45
CA PHE A 661 14.34 7.79 7.95
C PHE A 661 14.80 6.96 9.16
N VAL A 662 13.91 6.72 10.14
CA VAL A 662 14.23 5.87 11.31
C VAL A 662 14.59 4.46 10.86
N ARG A 663 13.83 3.88 9.91
CA ARG A 663 14.14 2.56 9.33
C ARG A 663 15.55 2.50 8.72
N ALA A 664 16.00 3.57 8.08
CA ALA A 664 17.36 3.66 7.55
C ALA A 664 18.43 3.67 8.66
N LEU A 665 18.16 4.35 9.79
CA LEU A 665 19.05 4.37 10.96
C LEU A 665 19.07 3.00 11.65
N ASP A 666 17.93 2.36 11.83
CA ASP A 666 17.80 1.02 12.38
C ASP A 666 18.54 0.00 11.51
N GLY A 667 18.41 0.14 10.17
CA GLY A 667 19.14 -0.66 9.18
C GLY A 667 20.65 -0.49 9.28
N TYR A 668 21.11 0.75 9.50
CA TYR A 668 22.52 1.02 9.75
C TYR A 668 23.01 0.34 11.05
N ALA A 669 22.29 0.51 12.16
CA ALA A 669 22.69 -0.05 13.45
C ALA A 669 22.83 -1.58 13.39
N VAL A 670 21.82 -2.27 12.88
CA VAL A 670 21.87 -3.74 12.71
C VAL A 670 22.94 -4.13 11.69
N GLY A 671 23.05 -3.39 10.59
CA GLY A 671 24.05 -3.62 9.55
C GLY A 671 25.49 -3.49 10.05
N VAL A 672 25.76 -2.58 10.97
CA VAL A 672 27.09 -2.45 11.63
C VAL A 672 27.40 -3.72 12.42
N VAL A 673 26.46 -4.24 13.20
CA VAL A 673 26.67 -5.47 13.97
C VAL A 673 27.03 -6.63 13.04
N PHE A 674 26.21 -6.89 12.01
CA PHE A 674 26.47 -7.98 11.05
C PHE A 674 27.77 -7.73 10.24
N GLY A 675 28.06 -6.49 9.90
CA GLY A 675 29.26 -6.10 9.16
C GLY A 675 30.55 -6.35 9.98
N VAL A 676 30.56 -5.96 11.25
CA VAL A 676 31.68 -6.23 12.16
C VAL A 676 31.90 -7.71 12.33
N ILE A 677 30.84 -8.48 12.57
CA ILE A 677 30.92 -9.96 12.65
C ILE A 677 31.52 -10.53 11.36
N ALA A 678 31.06 -10.09 10.18
CA ALA A 678 31.57 -10.56 8.91
C ALA A 678 33.08 -10.27 8.75
N VAL A 679 33.55 -9.07 9.12
CA VAL A 679 34.98 -8.71 9.06
C VAL A 679 35.81 -9.55 10.03
N LEU A 680 35.34 -9.75 11.27
CA LEU A 680 36.06 -10.55 12.24
C LEU A 680 36.17 -12.01 11.81
N VAL A 681 35.05 -12.60 11.38
CA VAL A 681 35.01 -14.01 10.92
C VAL A 681 35.91 -14.19 9.70
N LEU A 682 35.75 -13.40 8.65
CA LEU A 682 36.53 -13.53 7.44
C LEU A 682 37.99 -13.12 7.66
N GLY A 683 38.25 -12.09 8.46
CA GLY A 683 39.61 -11.66 8.79
C GLY A 683 40.41 -12.71 9.56
N MET A 684 39.77 -13.56 10.35
CA MET A 684 40.38 -14.68 11.06
C MET A 684 40.49 -15.94 10.19
N LEU A 685 39.45 -16.25 9.40
CA LEU A 685 39.41 -17.47 8.58
C LEU A 685 40.32 -17.42 7.34
N LEU A 686 40.38 -16.26 6.65
CA LEU A 686 41.18 -16.14 5.41
C LEU A 686 42.65 -16.48 5.62
N PRO A 687 43.39 -15.99 6.64
CA PRO A 687 44.75 -16.39 6.90
C PRO A 687 44.91 -17.90 7.19
N LEU A 688 43.92 -18.46 7.90
CA LEU A 688 43.90 -19.88 8.20
C LEU A 688 43.73 -20.74 6.94
N VAL A 689 42.78 -20.37 6.07
CA VAL A 689 42.56 -21.04 4.78
C VAL A 689 43.80 -20.98 3.90
N VAL A 690 44.42 -19.80 3.80
CA VAL A 690 45.66 -19.61 3.02
C VAL A 690 46.80 -20.51 3.59
N LYS A 691 46.93 -20.57 4.92
CA LYS A 691 47.93 -21.40 5.57
C LYS A 691 47.69 -22.91 5.35
N LEU A 692 46.41 -23.34 5.43
CA LEU A 692 46.02 -24.72 5.15
C LEU A 692 46.24 -25.07 3.66
N ARG A 693 45.87 -24.19 2.75
CA ARG A 693 46.11 -24.39 1.32
C ARG A 693 47.60 -24.59 1.01
N ARG A 694 48.46 -23.72 1.54
CA ARG A 694 49.92 -23.86 1.38
C ARG A 694 50.45 -25.15 1.94
N ARG A 695 49.86 -25.62 3.05
CA ARG A 695 50.32 -26.85 3.73
C ARG A 695 49.86 -28.15 3.06
N TYR A 696 48.72 -28.14 2.34
CA TYR A 696 48.11 -29.39 1.84
C TYR A 696 47.89 -29.44 0.35
N LEU A 697 48.07 -28.32 -0.40
CA LEU A 697 47.79 -28.23 -1.85
C LEU A 697 48.95 -27.65 -2.67
N GLU A 698 49.98 -27.14 -2.03
CA GLU A 698 51.17 -26.56 -2.72
C GLU A 698 52.45 -27.37 -2.37
N GLU A 699 52.34 -28.51 -1.67
CA GLU A 699 53.31 -29.61 -1.68
C GLU A 699 52.94 -30.50 -2.87
#